data_ea68d23a5605d883585e4c5ff1f9b299
#
_entry.id   ea68d23a5605d883585e4c5ff1f9b299
#
_cell.length_a   1.000
_cell.length_b   1.000
_cell.length_c   1.000
_cell.angle_alpha   90.00
_cell.angle_beta   90.00
_cell.angle_gamma   90.00
#
_symmetry.space_group_name_H-M   'P 1'
#
loop_
_entity.id
_entity.type
_entity.pdbx_description
1 polymer ?
#
loop_
_entity_poly.entity_id
_entity_poly.type
_entity_poly.pdbx_seq_one_letter_code
_entity_poly.pdbx_strand_id
1 'polypeptide(L)'
;MEYILANPNVKLRDLAWTLQTRRSTLPFRTAIVASTLNALSVKLDEQVNGSLRQDEDLKARNSNVESPKILGIFTGQGAQWPRMGAQLIESSVFARARIAEMDMALQSLPVSDRPDWTIKDQLLAGREISRIGEAIVSQPLCLAVQVVLVDILRAAGVKFTAVVGHSSGEIGAAYAAGLLSAYDAVCIAYYRGLHAKRAASPNGSKGAMIAVGTSYEDAVNFCQLEMFRGRIQVAAVNSASSITVSGDEDAIDEALGLWKDEQKFARKLKVDTAYHSAHMQPCAEPYLESMKSCTVEKHDSNGSIWFSSVMEGVQISKDTLTEKYWVDNMCNTVLFSSAVSSAMLECGPFDIALEIGPHAALKGPATATIEELGPGIPYTSCLTRDKNDIDELSSALGFIWTHLGFDNVNFDAVDRLLSGIDGTRSVLTDLPAYPFDHQRTYWTGSRVSSHYKHRQGAPNPILGTLCSEGATSRDMQWRNILRPKEISWLKGHKLQGQIVFPATGYVSMAVEAMKTLAGQSEINLFKVHDVEISRAIAFNDEGDSVETLFSMSSVESTDEMITAEFACYSIVSQDSAALLNAKGRVLLHLAIATPDILPAYPSDSFNLVKVDDSHFYANLSKIGYDYSSPFQGVTHIHRHPDYSTGLIQDQSGSEWEDNLVFHPGVLDTALQTAFAAWSFPGDGRLWSLHIPTYISSITLNPYFSPLGLGKQKTAKYETFIRTEGPSTLSADIHLYTPDSINSFVQIEGASLVPFSPASIANDTPLFSSFQYKVASPNGELAAMGETMSEYDVQVYRDIDRIAYWYIRHAAQTIKPEEIENLLSHFKHYLKWCDHIVEMVSRGEHPKVSSECETDTREDIAKLLKK
;
A
#
# COMPACT_ATOMS: atom_id res chain seq x y z
N MET A 1 -5.11 1.47 -36.81
CA MET A 1 -5.98 2.02 -37.86
C MET A 1 -7.14 1.10 -38.17
N GLU A 2 -6.95 -0.09 -38.71
CA GLU A 2 -8.00 -1.06 -39.05
C GLU A 2 -8.99 -1.31 -37.91
N TYR A 3 -8.51 -1.47 -36.69
CA TYR A 3 -9.35 -1.63 -35.51
C TYR A 3 -10.31 -0.43 -35.27
N ILE A 4 -9.77 0.78 -35.37
CA ILE A 4 -10.59 2.01 -35.17
C ILE A 4 -11.63 2.15 -36.27
N LEU A 5 -11.28 1.82 -37.50
CA LEU A 5 -12.22 1.85 -38.64
C LEU A 5 -13.33 0.78 -38.50
N ALA A 6 -12.97 -0.39 -37.97
CA ALA A 6 -13.92 -1.48 -37.71
C ALA A 6 -14.80 -1.22 -36.49
N ASN A 7 -14.35 -0.37 -35.55
CA ASN A 7 -15.04 -0.11 -34.28
C ASN A 7 -15.28 1.40 -34.05
N PRO A 8 -16.10 2.07 -34.87
CA PRO A 8 -16.26 3.53 -34.82
C PRO A 8 -16.90 4.05 -33.53
N ASN A 9 -17.50 3.18 -32.73
CA ASN A 9 -18.15 3.52 -31.46
C ASN A 9 -17.28 3.21 -30.23
N VAL A 10 -16.04 2.76 -30.40
CA VAL A 10 -15.14 2.48 -29.29
C VAL A 10 -14.89 3.76 -28.51
N LYS A 11 -14.96 3.68 -27.19
CA LYS A 11 -14.66 4.83 -26.33
C LYS A 11 -13.18 5.07 -26.30
N LEU A 12 -12.77 6.28 -26.74
CA LEU A 12 -11.36 6.67 -26.77
C LEU A 12 -10.67 6.52 -25.39
N ARG A 13 -11.40 6.77 -24.30
CA ARG A 13 -10.92 6.61 -22.93
C ARG A 13 -10.59 5.15 -22.58
N ASP A 14 -11.46 4.22 -22.97
CA ASP A 14 -11.23 2.79 -22.74
C ASP A 14 -10.06 2.26 -23.59
N LEU A 15 -9.96 2.74 -24.84
CA LEU A 15 -8.84 2.42 -25.72
C LEU A 15 -7.51 2.95 -25.15
N ALA A 16 -7.45 4.21 -24.78
CA ALA A 16 -6.25 4.81 -24.20
C ALA A 16 -5.82 4.07 -22.92
N TRP A 17 -6.77 3.83 -22.01
CA TRP A 17 -6.49 3.12 -20.77
C TRP A 17 -6.00 1.68 -21.00
N THR A 18 -6.63 0.94 -21.92
CA THR A 18 -6.20 -0.43 -22.26
C THR A 18 -4.79 -0.45 -22.82
N LEU A 19 -4.47 0.49 -23.72
CA LEU A 19 -3.13 0.59 -24.30
C LEU A 19 -2.06 0.98 -23.28
N GLN A 20 -2.40 1.85 -22.32
CA GLN A 20 -1.47 2.30 -21.29
C GLN A 20 -1.20 1.24 -20.23
N THR A 21 -2.23 0.45 -19.83
CA THR A 21 -2.16 -0.38 -18.61
C THR A 21 -2.25 -1.88 -18.86
N ARG A 22 -2.66 -2.31 -20.05
CA ARG A 22 -2.93 -3.71 -20.38
C ARG A 22 -2.14 -4.24 -21.58
N ARG A 23 -1.08 -3.56 -21.97
CA ARG A 23 -0.17 -3.98 -23.03
C ARG A 23 1.26 -4.12 -22.52
N SER A 24 2.01 -5.01 -23.15
CA SER A 24 3.43 -5.19 -22.83
C SER A 24 4.22 -3.93 -23.11
N THR A 25 5.08 -3.55 -22.18
CA THR A 25 5.99 -2.42 -22.34
C THR A 25 7.19 -2.88 -23.17
N LEU A 26 7.35 -2.25 -24.34
CA LEU A 26 8.45 -2.55 -25.27
C LEU A 26 9.48 -1.41 -25.25
N PRO A 27 10.76 -1.68 -25.68
CA PRO A 27 11.81 -0.66 -25.71
C PRO A 27 11.47 0.53 -26.62
N PHE A 28 10.79 0.28 -27.73
CA PHE A 28 10.32 1.30 -28.65
C PHE A 28 8.89 1.68 -28.32
N ARG A 29 8.68 2.94 -27.96
CA ARG A 29 7.40 3.46 -27.49
C ARG A 29 7.13 4.83 -28.12
N THR A 30 5.87 5.12 -28.35
CA THR A 30 5.40 6.43 -28.73
C THR A 30 4.10 6.77 -28.00
N ALA A 31 3.82 8.03 -27.82
CA ALA A 31 2.58 8.51 -27.23
C ALA A 31 1.87 9.42 -28.24
N ILE A 32 0.57 9.18 -28.43
CA ILE A 32 -0.25 9.96 -29.35
C ILE A 32 -1.42 10.56 -28.55
N VAL A 33 -1.55 11.88 -28.62
CA VAL A 33 -2.63 12.62 -27.95
C VAL A 33 -3.72 12.95 -28.95
N ALA A 34 -4.96 12.58 -28.62
CA ALA A 34 -6.11 12.85 -29.46
C ALA A 34 -7.38 13.02 -28.62
N SER A 35 -8.25 13.95 -29.01
CA SER A 35 -9.55 14.19 -28.39
C SER A 35 -10.69 13.41 -29.04
N THR A 36 -10.50 12.88 -30.25
CA THR A 36 -11.47 12.07 -31.00
C THR A 36 -10.81 10.92 -31.72
N LEU A 37 -11.59 9.87 -32.07
CA LEU A 37 -11.08 8.74 -32.85
C LEU A 37 -10.59 9.17 -34.22
N ASN A 38 -11.24 10.15 -34.88
CA ASN A 38 -10.80 10.67 -36.15
C ASN A 38 -9.45 11.37 -36.05
N ALA A 39 -9.27 12.25 -35.05
CA ALA A 39 -7.98 12.88 -34.77
C ALA A 39 -6.89 11.86 -34.47
N LEU A 40 -7.22 10.78 -33.72
CA LEU A 40 -6.30 9.68 -33.46
C LEU A 40 -5.88 8.97 -34.77
N SER A 41 -6.84 8.70 -35.65
CA SER A 41 -6.55 8.05 -36.93
C SER A 41 -5.62 8.87 -37.80
N VAL A 42 -5.86 10.20 -37.90
CA VAL A 42 -4.99 11.11 -38.67
C VAL A 42 -3.58 11.11 -38.09
N LYS A 43 -3.43 11.28 -36.79
CA LYS A 43 -2.12 11.30 -36.12
C LYS A 43 -1.38 9.94 -36.22
N LEU A 44 -2.11 8.83 -36.21
CA LEU A 44 -1.53 7.51 -36.44
C LEU A 44 -0.97 7.40 -37.87
N ASP A 45 -1.69 7.90 -38.88
CA ASP A 45 -1.23 7.94 -40.28
C ASP A 45 0.02 8.81 -40.43
N GLU A 46 0.01 10.00 -39.83
CA GLU A 46 1.17 10.90 -39.83
C GLU A 46 2.39 10.23 -39.20
N GLN A 47 2.19 9.53 -38.05
CA GLN A 47 3.26 8.85 -37.37
C GLN A 47 3.86 7.71 -38.23
N VAL A 48 3.02 6.87 -38.84
CA VAL A 48 3.46 5.76 -39.67
C VAL A 48 4.20 6.28 -40.91
N ASN A 49 3.65 7.29 -41.60
CA ASN A 49 4.25 7.87 -42.79
C ASN A 49 5.52 8.69 -42.48
N GLY A 50 5.58 9.31 -41.29
CA GLY A 50 6.75 10.05 -40.80
C GLY A 50 7.90 9.12 -40.41
N SER A 51 7.60 8.00 -39.70
CA SER A 51 8.60 7.03 -39.26
C SER A 51 9.32 6.31 -40.44
N LEU A 52 8.67 6.19 -41.59
CA LEU A 52 9.28 5.64 -42.77
C LEU A 52 10.36 6.61 -43.37
N ARG A 53 10.48 7.85 -42.87
CA ARG A 53 11.44 8.84 -43.37
C ARG A 53 12.60 9.13 -42.40
N GLN A 54 12.56 8.69 -41.18
CA GLN A 54 13.57 9.00 -40.15
C GLN A 54 13.88 7.77 -39.29
N ASP A 55 14.74 6.86 -39.77
CA ASP A 55 15.25 5.70 -39.01
C ASP A 55 16.15 6.10 -37.80
N GLU A 56 16.54 7.38 -37.69
CA GLU A 56 17.50 7.83 -36.68
C GLU A 56 16.83 8.19 -35.32
N ASP A 57 15.55 8.51 -35.27
CA ASP A 57 14.86 8.92 -34.03
C ASP A 57 14.26 7.77 -33.20
N LEU A 58 14.25 6.55 -33.72
CA LEU A 58 13.77 5.37 -33.02
C LEU A 58 14.90 4.64 -32.27
N LYS A 59 15.65 5.35 -31.43
CA LYS A 59 16.61 4.67 -30.54
C LYS A 59 15.86 3.82 -29.50
N ALA A 60 16.28 2.57 -29.36
CA ALA A 60 15.81 1.73 -28.26
C ALA A 60 16.04 2.45 -26.92
N ARG A 61 14.98 2.72 -26.20
CA ARG A 61 15.05 3.39 -24.90
C ARG A 61 15.03 2.30 -23.81
N ASN A 62 15.82 2.50 -22.76
CA ASN A 62 15.86 1.56 -21.66
C ASN A 62 14.45 1.29 -21.12
N SER A 63 14.20 0.04 -20.77
CA SER A 63 12.83 -0.47 -20.53
C SER A 63 12.13 0.13 -19.34
N ASN A 64 12.67 0.63 -18.34
CA ASN A 64 12.11 1.46 -17.26
C ASN A 64 13.28 2.10 -16.49
N VAL A 65 13.17 3.37 -16.18
CA VAL A 65 14.11 4.05 -15.28
C VAL A 65 13.52 3.94 -13.87
N GLU A 66 14.16 3.16 -13.02
CA GLU A 66 13.66 2.90 -11.65
C GLU A 66 13.65 4.16 -10.78
N SER A 67 14.63 5.05 -10.98
CA SER A 67 14.75 6.31 -10.24
C SER A 67 15.09 7.44 -11.20
N PRO A 68 14.11 7.96 -11.97
CA PRO A 68 14.36 8.95 -13.00
C PRO A 68 14.82 10.27 -12.41
N LYS A 69 15.83 10.85 -13.06
CA LYS A 69 16.32 12.18 -12.74
C LYS A 69 15.74 13.19 -13.72
N ILE A 70 14.87 14.06 -13.25
CA ILE A 70 14.17 15.06 -14.04
C ILE A 70 14.65 16.44 -13.65
N LEU A 71 15.10 17.23 -14.65
CA LEU A 71 15.41 18.65 -14.49
C LEU A 71 14.17 19.49 -14.80
N GLY A 72 13.66 20.20 -13.80
CA GLY A 72 12.56 21.16 -13.95
C GLY A 72 13.08 22.56 -14.28
N ILE A 73 12.61 23.17 -15.37
CA ILE A 73 13.02 24.51 -15.82
C ILE A 73 11.80 25.42 -15.83
N PHE A 74 11.86 26.53 -15.09
CA PHE A 74 10.73 27.45 -14.92
C PHE A 74 10.92 28.75 -15.68
N THR A 75 9.97 29.05 -16.58
CA THR A 75 10.00 30.28 -17.39
C THR A 75 9.69 31.50 -16.56
N GLY A 76 10.39 32.59 -16.87
CA GLY A 76 10.07 33.92 -16.36
C GLY A 76 9.07 34.68 -17.20
N GLN A 77 9.09 36.03 -17.03
CA GLN A 77 8.31 36.94 -17.85
C GLN A 77 8.75 36.90 -19.32
N GLY A 78 7.80 36.96 -20.26
CA GLY A 78 8.01 36.85 -21.71
C GLY A 78 7.36 35.64 -22.34
N ALA A 79 7.10 34.60 -21.53
CA ALA A 79 6.38 33.41 -21.97
C ALA A 79 4.85 33.56 -21.97
N GLN A 80 4.31 34.60 -21.37
CA GLN A 80 2.87 34.84 -21.22
C GLN A 80 2.18 35.13 -22.55
N TRP A 81 0.91 34.76 -22.63
CA TRP A 81 0.02 35.04 -23.75
C TRP A 81 -1.46 35.03 -23.30
N PRO A 82 -2.37 35.74 -23.97
CA PRO A 82 -3.79 35.78 -23.61
C PRO A 82 -4.41 34.38 -23.66
N ARG A 83 -5.17 33.99 -22.61
CA ARG A 83 -5.82 32.68 -22.44
C ARG A 83 -4.88 31.49 -22.18
N MET A 84 -3.64 31.73 -21.77
CA MET A 84 -2.74 30.66 -21.31
C MET A 84 -3.34 29.91 -20.13
N GLY A 85 -3.47 28.59 -20.22
CA GLY A 85 -4.10 27.77 -19.18
C GLY A 85 -5.63 27.84 -19.14
N ALA A 86 -6.27 28.56 -20.07
CA ALA A 86 -7.72 28.73 -20.04
C ALA A 86 -8.49 27.43 -20.21
N GLN A 87 -8.05 26.53 -21.10
CA GLN A 87 -8.74 25.23 -21.26
C GLN A 87 -8.58 24.35 -20.04
N LEU A 88 -7.46 24.42 -19.33
CA LEU A 88 -7.28 23.71 -18.03
C LEU A 88 -8.29 24.20 -16.99
N ILE A 89 -8.48 25.54 -16.90
CA ILE A 89 -9.42 26.14 -15.96
C ILE A 89 -10.87 25.82 -16.38
N GLU A 90 -11.20 25.88 -17.65
CA GLU A 90 -12.56 25.61 -18.17
C GLU A 90 -12.98 24.15 -17.98
N SER A 91 -12.05 23.20 -18.12
CA SER A 91 -12.34 21.76 -18.08
C SER A 91 -12.12 21.10 -16.73
N SER A 92 -11.20 21.59 -15.90
CA SER A 92 -10.82 20.94 -14.64
C SER A 92 -11.37 21.64 -13.40
N VAL A 93 -12.09 20.91 -12.56
CA VAL A 93 -12.54 21.39 -11.24
C VAL A 93 -11.34 21.68 -10.34
N PHE A 94 -10.30 20.85 -10.42
CA PHE A 94 -9.07 21.03 -9.66
C PHE A 94 -8.35 22.33 -10.03
N ALA A 95 -8.13 22.57 -11.33
CA ALA A 95 -7.46 23.80 -11.77
C ALA A 95 -8.25 25.04 -11.33
N ARG A 96 -9.58 25.04 -11.47
CA ARG A 96 -10.44 26.14 -10.98
C ARG A 96 -10.29 26.38 -9.50
N ALA A 97 -10.28 25.30 -8.69
CA ALA A 97 -10.14 25.41 -7.23
C ALA A 97 -8.76 26.00 -6.87
N ARG A 98 -7.71 25.54 -7.52
CA ARG A 98 -6.34 26.02 -7.26
C ARG A 98 -6.18 27.50 -7.64
N ILE A 99 -6.76 27.91 -8.75
CA ILE A 99 -6.79 29.33 -9.15
C ILE A 99 -7.60 30.18 -8.15
N ALA A 100 -8.75 29.67 -7.68
CA ALA A 100 -9.55 30.36 -6.67
C ALA A 100 -8.82 30.52 -5.32
N GLU A 101 -8.03 29.54 -4.90
CA GLU A 101 -7.17 29.66 -3.71
C GLU A 101 -6.16 30.80 -3.86
N MET A 102 -5.52 30.92 -5.02
CA MET A 102 -4.58 32.02 -5.29
C MET A 102 -5.28 33.38 -5.42
N ASP A 103 -6.49 33.44 -5.96
CA ASP A 103 -7.33 34.64 -5.94
C ASP A 103 -7.68 35.06 -4.50
N MET A 104 -8.03 34.10 -3.64
CA MET A 104 -8.29 34.39 -2.21
C MET A 104 -7.02 34.91 -1.50
N ALA A 105 -5.84 34.37 -1.87
CA ALA A 105 -4.58 34.87 -1.35
C ALA A 105 -4.37 36.36 -1.68
N LEU A 106 -4.57 36.74 -2.94
CA LEU A 106 -4.43 38.15 -3.34
C LEU A 106 -5.51 39.06 -2.72
N GLN A 107 -6.71 38.53 -2.48
CA GLN A 107 -7.77 39.28 -1.80
C GLN A 107 -7.55 39.42 -0.28
N SER A 108 -6.65 38.61 0.31
CA SER A 108 -6.28 38.73 1.71
C SER A 108 -5.23 39.79 1.99
N LEU A 109 -4.59 40.34 0.95
CA LEU A 109 -3.60 41.40 1.06
C LEU A 109 -4.20 42.68 1.67
N PRO A 110 -3.38 43.62 2.19
CA PRO A 110 -3.84 44.92 2.67
C PRO A 110 -4.75 45.61 1.65
N VAL A 111 -5.79 46.31 2.12
CA VAL A 111 -6.82 46.93 1.23
C VAL A 111 -6.22 47.86 0.17
N SER A 112 -5.11 48.56 0.48
CA SER A 112 -4.38 49.42 -0.45
C SER A 112 -3.71 48.67 -1.60
N ASP A 113 -3.44 47.40 -1.42
CA ASP A 113 -2.59 46.61 -2.31
C ASP A 113 -3.40 45.55 -3.08
N ARG A 114 -4.67 45.33 -2.70
CA ARG A 114 -5.52 44.33 -3.36
C ARG A 114 -5.74 44.66 -4.84
N PRO A 115 -5.59 43.66 -5.74
CA PRO A 115 -5.96 43.88 -7.12
C PRO A 115 -7.48 44.12 -7.29
N ASP A 116 -7.83 44.92 -8.28
CA ASP A 116 -9.20 45.16 -8.75
C ASP A 116 -9.67 44.11 -9.78
N TRP A 117 -8.89 43.03 -9.96
CA TRP A 117 -9.09 41.94 -10.89
C TRP A 117 -8.80 40.60 -10.23
N THR A 118 -9.25 39.50 -10.85
CA THR A 118 -8.93 38.15 -10.41
C THR A 118 -8.00 37.45 -11.40
N ILE A 119 -7.17 36.52 -10.91
CA ILE A 119 -6.32 35.63 -11.72
C ILE A 119 -7.19 34.88 -12.72
N LYS A 120 -8.31 34.34 -12.24
CA LYS A 120 -9.28 33.64 -13.08
C LYS A 120 -9.76 34.48 -14.25
N ASP A 121 -10.25 35.69 -14.00
CA ASP A 121 -10.82 36.53 -15.05
C ASP A 121 -9.76 36.94 -16.07
N GLN A 122 -8.56 37.28 -15.62
CA GLN A 122 -7.45 37.63 -16.49
C GLN A 122 -6.91 36.45 -17.32
N LEU A 123 -6.88 35.24 -16.80
CA LEU A 123 -6.52 34.04 -17.56
C LEU A 123 -7.59 33.65 -18.60
N LEU A 124 -8.86 33.97 -18.34
CA LEU A 124 -9.95 33.70 -19.27
C LEU A 124 -10.19 34.87 -20.26
N ALA A 125 -9.55 36.01 -20.04
CA ALA A 125 -9.70 37.22 -20.88
C ALA A 125 -9.20 36.99 -22.33
N GLY A 126 -10.01 37.36 -23.28
CA GLY A 126 -9.63 37.36 -24.69
C GLY A 126 -8.56 38.41 -25.01
N ARG A 127 -7.91 38.30 -26.19
CA ARG A 127 -6.79 39.17 -26.59
C ARG A 127 -7.11 40.68 -26.52
N GLU A 128 -8.35 41.07 -26.79
CA GLU A 128 -8.75 42.46 -26.85
C GLU A 128 -8.90 43.14 -25.49
N ILE A 129 -9.18 42.35 -24.46
CA ILE A 129 -9.43 42.87 -23.11
C ILE A 129 -8.40 42.40 -22.07
N SER A 130 -7.43 41.59 -22.51
CA SER A 130 -6.41 41.02 -21.65
C SER A 130 -5.39 42.08 -21.24
N ARG A 131 -5.13 42.17 -19.92
CA ARG A 131 -4.09 43.03 -19.34
C ARG A 131 -2.77 42.29 -19.17
N ILE A 132 -2.56 41.18 -19.88
CA ILE A 132 -1.38 40.28 -19.77
C ILE A 132 -0.06 41.00 -20.10
N GLY A 133 -0.10 42.16 -20.76
CA GLY A 133 1.07 43.02 -21.01
C GLY A 133 1.58 43.73 -19.75
N GLU A 134 0.72 43.92 -18.73
CA GLU A 134 1.09 44.61 -17.51
C GLU A 134 1.83 43.63 -16.56
N ALA A 135 2.97 44.05 -16.00
CA ALA A 135 3.76 43.23 -15.09
C ALA A 135 2.97 42.75 -13.84
N ILE A 136 2.12 43.67 -13.31
CA ILE A 136 1.28 43.37 -12.15
C ILE A 136 0.27 42.23 -12.41
N VAL A 137 -0.10 42.00 -13.65
CA VAL A 137 -0.99 40.95 -14.11
C VAL A 137 -0.19 39.74 -14.57
N SER A 138 0.78 39.91 -15.48
CA SER A 138 1.49 38.81 -16.12
C SER A 138 2.29 37.95 -15.18
N GLN A 139 2.94 38.52 -14.15
CA GLN A 139 3.80 37.76 -13.25
C GLN A 139 2.99 36.77 -12.37
N PRO A 140 1.94 37.21 -11.64
CA PRO A 140 1.13 36.25 -10.89
C PRO A 140 0.36 35.26 -11.78
N LEU A 141 -0.01 35.66 -13.02
CA LEU A 141 -0.66 34.73 -13.95
C LEU A 141 0.29 33.64 -14.46
N CYS A 142 1.54 33.96 -14.80
CA CYS A 142 2.53 32.97 -15.18
C CYS A 142 2.77 31.99 -14.05
N LEU A 143 2.92 32.52 -12.83
CA LEU A 143 3.10 31.65 -11.63
C LEU A 143 1.87 30.79 -11.39
N ALA A 144 0.65 31.33 -11.50
CA ALA A 144 -0.57 30.56 -11.28
C ALA A 144 -0.68 29.36 -12.24
N VAL A 145 -0.30 29.55 -13.50
CA VAL A 145 -0.21 28.45 -14.48
C VAL A 145 0.87 27.47 -14.08
N GLN A 146 2.04 27.92 -13.63
CA GLN A 146 3.12 27.04 -13.16
C GLN A 146 2.70 26.22 -11.94
N VAL A 147 2.02 26.80 -10.96
CA VAL A 147 1.50 26.12 -9.78
C VAL A 147 0.52 24.99 -10.17
N VAL A 148 -0.44 25.28 -11.05
CA VAL A 148 -1.39 24.28 -11.54
C VAL A 148 -0.66 23.14 -12.27
N LEU A 149 0.31 23.45 -13.13
CA LEU A 149 1.10 22.45 -13.86
C LEU A 149 1.93 21.58 -12.91
N VAL A 150 2.60 22.17 -11.93
CA VAL A 150 3.38 21.43 -10.91
C VAL A 150 2.51 20.47 -10.13
N ASP A 151 1.31 20.89 -9.72
CA ASP A 151 0.41 20.04 -8.95
C ASP A 151 -0.15 18.89 -9.77
N ILE A 152 -0.44 19.13 -11.07
CA ILE A 152 -0.84 18.05 -11.99
C ILE A 152 0.32 17.05 -12.19
N LEU A 153 1.54 17.54 -12.39
CA LEU A 153 2.73 16.71 -12.51
C LEU A 153 3.00 15.90 -11.25
N ARG A 154 2.84 16.50 -10.07
CA ARG A 154 2.92 15.78 -8.77
C ARG A 154 1.86 14.68 -8.67
N ALA A 155 0.62 14.97 -9.06
CA ALA A 155 -0.44 13.96 -9.10
C ALA A 155 -0.13 12.82 -10.08
N ALA A 156 0.54 13.15 -11.20
CA ALA A 156 1.05 12.18 -12.16
C ALA A 156 2.21 11.32 -11.60
N GLY A 157 2.73 11.63 -10.41
CA GLY A 157 3.89 10.95 -9.83
C GLY A 157 5.24 11.50 -10.28
N VAL A 158 5.25 12.57 -11.08
CA VAL A 158 6.49 13.22 -11.56
C VAL A 158 7.16 13.97 -10.43
N LYS A 159 8.45 13.65 -10.17
CA LYS A 159 9.27 14.28 -9.15
C LYS A 159 10.50 14.89 -9.81
N PHE A 160 10.76 16.16 -9.54
CA PHE A 160 11.98 16.80 -9.99
C PHE A 160 13.16 16.44 -9.09
N THR A 161 14.29 16.07 -9.66
CA THR A 161 15.55 15.92 -8.94
C THR A 161 16.16 17.29 -8.64
N ALA A 162 16.16 18.15 -9.66
CA ALA A 162 16.59 19.53 -9.54
C ALA A 162 15.64 20.48 -10.29
N VAL A 163 15.54 21.72 -9.82
CA VAL A 163 14.76 22.77 -10.45
C VAL A 163 15.60 24.03 -10.62
N VAL A 164 15.38 24.74 -11.73
CA VAL A 164 16.04 26.02 -12.05
C VAL A 164 14.96 26.97 -12.56
N GLY A 165 14.99 28.22 -12.12
CA GLY A 165 14.09 29.26 -12.61
C GLY A 165 14.85 30.33 -13.37
N HIS A 166 14.19 30.96 -14.36
CA HIS A 166 14.71 32.17 -15.03
C HIS A 166 13.97 33.39 -14.51
N SER A 167 14.67 34.33 -13.87
CA SER A 167 14.05 35.56 -13.34
C SER A 167 12.86 35.27 -12.44
N SER A 168 11.65 35.78 -12.74
CA SER A 168 10.41 35.45 -11.98
C SER A 168 10.03 33.98 -11.95
N GLY A 169 10.58 33.16 -12.85
CA GLY A 169 10.39 31.70 -12.85
C GLY A 169 10.99 31.02 -11.63
N GLU A 170 11.92 31.66 -10.94
CA GLU A 170 12.45 31.13 -9.67
C GLU A 170 11.38 30.99 -8.57
N ILE A 171 10.32 31.81 -8.62
CA ILE A 171 9.20 31.67 -7.66
C ILE A 171 8.48 30.34 -7.90
N GLY A 172 8.27 29.96 -9.17
CA GLY A 172 7.73 28.66 -9.55
C GLY A 172 8.67 27.50 -9.19
N ALA A 173 9.99 27.69 -9.38
CA ALA A 173 11.01 26.71 -8.99
C ALA A 173 11.03 26.48 -7.45
N ALA A 174 10.94 27.53 -6.66
CA ALA A 174 10.84 27.45 -5.20
C ALA A 174 9.57 26.71 -4.74
N TYR A 175 8.43 26.98 -5.40
CA TYR A 175 7.18 26.22 -5.18
C TYR A 175 7.34 24.75 -5.53
N ALA A 176 7.94 24.43 -6.67
CA ALA A 176 8.17 23.05 -7.10
C ALA A 176 9.14 22.30 -6.17
N ALA A 177 10.15 22.98 -5.63
CA ALA A 177 11.04 22.45 -4.60
C ALA A 177 10.37 22.28 -3.22
N GLY A 178 9.16 22.81 -3.04
CA GLY A 178 8.42 22.74 -1.78
C GLY A 178 8.80 23.79 -0.74
N LEU A 179 9.66 24.76 -1.10
CA LEU A 179 10.12 25.80 -0.18
C LEU A 179 9.10 26.94 0.02
N LEU A 180 8.14 27.09 -0.87
CA LEU A 180 7.04 28.06 -0.78
C LEU A 180 5.69 27.35 -0.91
N SER A 181 4.68 27.87 -0.22
CA SER A 181 3.27 27.56 -0.51
C SER A 181 2.78 28.29 -1.78
N ALA A 182 1.67 27.84 -2.33
CA ALA A 182 1.04 28.55 -3.47
C ALA A 182 0.59 29.96 -3.07
N TYR A 183 0.15 30.12 -1.82
CA TYR A 183 -0.21 31.42 -1.24
C TYR A 183 0.98 32.38 -1.26
N ASP A 184 2.11 31.97 -0.70
CA ASP A 184 3.31 32.82 -0.62
C ASP A 184 3.86 33.14 -2.00
N ALA A 185 3.93 32.13 -2.87
CA ALA A 185 4.42 32.27 -4.22
C ALA A 185 3.61 33.30 -5.02
N VAL A 186 2.27 33.26 -4.94
CA VAL A 186 1.44 34.23 -5.69
C VAL A 186 1.53 35.63 -5.12
N CYS A 187 1.68 35.80 -3.81
CA CYS A 187 1.92 37.10 -3.18
C CYS A 187 3.26 37.71 -3.60
N ILE A 188 4.34 36.90 -3.59
CA ILE A 188 5.67 37.32 -4.07
C ILE A 188 5.62 37.76 -5.52
N ALA A 189 4.98 36.98 -6.40
CA ALA A 189 4.85 37.30 -7.83
C ALA A 189 4.00 38.58 -8.07
N TYR A 190 2.92 38.72 -7.30
CA TYR A 190 2.06 39.88 -7.37
C TYR A 190 2.80 41.16 -6.96
N TYR A 191 3.43 41.18 -5.82
CA TYR A 191 4.19 42.35 -5.34
C TYR A 191 5.37 42.69 -6.24
N ARG A 192 6.02 41.67 -6.82
CA ARG A 192 7.06 41.86 -7.82
C ARG A 192 6.54 42.62 -9.03
N GLY A 193 5.36 42.24 -9.53
CA GLY A 193 4.69 42.94 -10.64
C GLY A 193 4.16 44.31 -10.26
N LEU A 194 3.61 44.49 -9.04
CA LEU A 194 3.08 45.77 -8.55
C LEU A 194 4.16 46.83 -8.48
N HIS A 195 5.32 46.48 -7.92
CA HIS A 195 6.42 47.41 -7.72
C HIS A 195 7.25 47.62 -8.99
N ALA A 196 7.20 46.75 -9.99
CA ALA A 196 7.89 46.95 -11.28
C ALA A 196 7.52 48.27 -11.96
N LYS A 197 6.35 48.83 -11.69
CA LYS A 197 5.93 50.15 -12.18
C LYS A 197 6.78 51.33 -11.64
N ARG A 198 7.53 51.12 -10.58
CA ARG A 198 8.43 52.12 -9.98
C ARG A 198 9.80 52.14 -10.62
N ALA A 199 10.05 51.20 -11.55
CA ALA A 199 11.32 51.20 -12.28
C ALA A 199 11.54 52.55 -12.98
N ALA A 200 12.67 53.13 -12.74
CA ALA A 200 13.05 54.41 -13.27
C ALA A 200 14.56 54.47 -13.50
N SER A 201 14.95 54.99 -14.62
CA SER A 201 16.35 55.32 -14.86
C SER A 201 16.80 56.41 -13.89
N PRO A 202 18.05 56.34 -13.39
CA PRO A 202 18.67 57.46 -12.68
C PRO A 202 18.62 58.78 -13.48
N ASN A 203 18.57 58.69 -14.79
CA ASN A 203 18.56 59.83 -15.72
C ASN A 203 17.17 60.21 -16.27
N GLY A 204 16.12 59.48 -15.82
CA GLY A 204 14.73 59.69 -16.28
C GLY A 204 14.40 59.11 -17.67
N SER A 205 15.29 58.34 -18.28
CA SER A 205 15.08 57.62 -19.54
C SER A 205 14.12 56.46 -19.36
N LYS A 206 13.38 56.10 -20.42
CA LYS A 206 12.61 54.85 -20.47
C LYS A 206 13.55 53.64 -20.47
N GLY A 207 13.05 52.53 -19.96
CA GLY A 207 13.80 51.28 -19.95
C GLY A 207 13.56 50.43 -21.18
N ALA A 208 14.58 49.73 -21.65
CA ALA A 208 14.44 48.73 -22.72
C ALA A 208 15.41 47.56 -22.49
N MET A 209 15.18 46.49 -23.24
CA MET A 209 16.05 45.29 -23.18
C MET A 209 16.31 44.75 -24.60
N ILE A 210 17.47 44.11 -24.78
CA ILE A 210 17.87 43.51 -26.05
C ILE A 210 18.48 42.14 -25.79
N ALA A 211 18.10 41.15 -26.58
CA ALA A 211 18.74 39.82 -26.62
C ALA A 211 19.85 39.85 -27.67
N VAL A 212 21.03 39.38 -27.31
CA VAL A 212 22.24 39.44 -28.16
C VAL A 212 22.92 38.07 -28.21
N GLY A 213 23.33 37.68 -29.39
CA GLY A 213 24.14 36.48 -29.63
C GLY A 213 25.64 36.77 -29.42
N THR A 214 26.08 36.73 -28.16
CA THR A 214 27.48 37.03 -27.81
C THR A 214 27.85 36.35 -26.49
N SER A 215 29.15 36.35 -26.12
CA SER A 215 29.63 35.85 -24.81
C SER A 215 29.38 36.85 -23.69
N TYR A 216 29.42 36.34 -22.44
CA TYR A 216 29.27 37.20 -21.25
C TYR A 216 30.37 38.27 -21.18
N GLU A 217 31.61 37.85 -21.38
CA GLU A 217 32.79 38.76 -21.35
C GLU A 217 32.66 39.86 -22.39
N ASP A 218 32.28 39.53 -23.60
CA ASP A 218 32.09 40.48 -24.69
C ASP A 218 30.97 41.49 -24.38
N ALA A 219 29.82 40.99 -23.87
CA ALA A 219 28.71 41.84 -23.45
C ALA A 219 29.07 42.79 -22.31
N VAL A 220 29.82 42.32 -21.32
CA VAL A 220 30.32 43.16 -20.21
C VAL A 220 31.24 44.24 -20.74
N ASN A 221 32.23 43.88 -21.58
CA ASN A 221 33.16 44.84 -22.18
C ASN A 221 32.41 45.89 -23.02
N PHE A 222 31.42 45.47 -23.79
CA PHE A 222 30.59 46.36 -24.57
C PHE A 222 29.81 47.36 -23.68
N CYS A 223 29.21 46.87 -22.55
CA CYS A 223 28.53 47.72 -21.59
C CYS A 223 29.48 48.73 -20.87
N GLN A 224 30.76 48.45 -20.82
CA GLN A 224 31.75 49.34 -20.22
C GLN A 224 32.32 50.40 -21.19
N LEU A 225 32.00 50.38 -22.46
CA LEU A 225 32.33 51.45 -23.39
C LEU A 225 31.84 52.79 -22.85
N GLU A 226 32.62 53.85 -23.06
CA GLU A 226 32.36 55.19 -22.47
C GLU A 226 30.94 55.70 -22.73
N MET A 227 30.39 55.45 -23.95
CA MET A 227 29.08 55.81 -24.35
C MET A 227 27.94 55.04 -23.66
N PHE A 228 28.24 53.83 -23.13
CA PHE A 228 27.27 52.94 -22.50
C PHE A 228 27.41 52.76 -20.97
N ARG A 229 28.59 53.14 -20.46
CA ARG A 229 28.91 52.99 -19.06
C ARG A 229 27.85 53.58 -18.13
N GLY A 230 27.23 52.77 -17.28
CA GLY A 230 26.19 53.17 -16.33
C GLY A 230 24.81 53.37 -16.95
N ARG A 231 24.68 53.23 -18.28
CA ARG A 231 23.38 53.35 -19.00
C ARG A 231 22.78 52.00 -19.35
N ILE A 232 23.62 51.02 -19.67
CA ILE A 232 23.21 49.64 -19.94
C ILE A 232 24.07 48.66 -19.16
N GLN A 233 23.50 47.49 -18.88
CA GLN A 233 24.19 46.40 -18.20
C GLN A 233 23.67 45.02 -18.64
N VAL A 234 24.44 43.97 -18.37
CA VAL A 234 24.01 42.59 -18.59
C VAL A 234 22.85 42.26 -17.62
N ALA A 235 21.72 41.94 -18.16
CA ALA A 235 20.51 41.59 -17.43
C ALA A 235 20.32 40.08 -17.25
N ALA A 236 20.76 39.29 -18.25
CA ALA A 236 20.70 37.82 -18.13
C ALA A 236 21.83 37.17 -18.98
N VAL A 237 22.39 36.09 -18.38
CA VAL A 237 23.31 35.15 -19.00
C VAL A 237 22.52 33.85 -19.23
N ASN A 238 22.00 33.71 -20.45
CA ASN A 238 21.08 32.63 -20.80
C ASN A 238 21.85 31.35 -21.23
N SER A 239 22.94 31.53 -21.99
CA SER A 239 23.90 30.46 -22.36
C SER A 239 25.25 31.13 -22.66
N ALA A 240 26.27 30.35 -22.98
CA ALA A 240 27.60 30.88 -23.35
C ALA A 240 27.55 31.87 -24.54
N SER A 241 26.54 31.81 -25.40
CA SER A 241 26.36 32.64 -26.59
C SER A 241 25.04 33.42 -26.64
N SER A 242 24.28 33.49 -25.56
CA SER A 242 22.98 34.17 -25.50
C SER A 242 22.87 35.03 -24.26
N ILE A 243 22.98 36.33 -24.45
CA ILE A 243 23.00 37.35 -23.41
C ILE A 243 21.81 38.30 -23.59
N THR A 244 21.25 38.78 -22.50
CA THR A 244 20.29 39.88 -22.50
C THR A 244 20.91 41.09 -21.83
N VAL A 245 20.82 42.24 -22.48
CA VAL A 245 21.28 43.54 -21.95
C VAL A 245 20.06 44.41 -21.67
N SER A 246 20.08 45.20 -20.63
CA SER A 246 19.01 46.12 -20.24
C SER A 246 19.55 47.47 -19.80
N GLY A 247 18.75 48.53 -19.95
CA GLY A 247 19.10 49.86 -19.55
C GLY A 247 18.25 50.92 -20.21
N ASP A 248 18.83 52.11 -20.40
CA ASP A 248 18.19 53.27 -21.04
C ASP A 248 17.78 52.94 -22.46
N GLU A 249 16.56 53.26 -22.86
CA GLU A 249 15.99 52.88 -24.16
C GLU A 249 16.80 53.41 -25.33
N ASP A 250 17.27 54.67 -25.27
CA ASP A 250 18.11 55.29 -26.31
C ASP A 250 19.46 54.59 -26.45
N ALA A 251 20.09 54.19 -25.32
CA ALA A 251 21.34 53.45 -25.32
C ALA A 251 21.16 52.01 -25.83
N ILE A 252 20.03 51.37 -25.53
CA ILE A 252 19.67 50.06 -26.08
C ILE A 252 19.44 50.13 -27.60
N ASP A 253 18.80 51.16 -28.09
CA ASP A 253 18.57 51.37 -29.53
C ASP A 253 19.89 51.62 -30.28
N GLU A 254 20.83 52.35 -29.68
CA GLU A 254 22.18 52.57 -30.21
C GLU A 254 22.99 51.26 -30.19
N ALA A 255 22.98 50.53 -29.08
CA ALA A 255 23.61 49.22 -28.95
C ALA A 255 23.07 48.20 -29.98
N LEU A 256 21.74 48.20 -30.25
CA LEU A 256 21.14 47.38 -31.29
C LEU A 256 21.72 47.63 -32.66
N GLY A 257 21.98 48.91 -33.00
CA GLY A 257 22.64 49.28 -34.26
C GLY A 257 24.04 48.71 -34.35
N LEU A 258 24.87 48.93 -33.33
CA LEU A 258 26.27 48.49 -33.32
C LEU A 258 26.39 46.97 -33.38
N TRP A 259 25.61 46.21 -32.61
CA TRP A 259 25.66 44.75 -32.69
C TRP A 259 25.19 44.18 -34.01
N LYS A 260 24.24 44.87 -34.71
CA LYS A 260 23.84 44.50 -36.08
C LYS A 260 24.95 44.80 -37.09
N ASP A 261 25.67 45.91 -36.92
CA ASP A 261 26.82 46.25 -37.76
C ASP A 261 27.97 45.24 -37.59
N GLU A 262 28.10 44.67 -36.37
CA GLU A 262 29.03 43.55 -36.08
C GLU A 262 28.51 42.19 -36.59
N GLN A 263 27.37 42.15 -37.28
CA GLN A 263 26.72 40.91 -37.77
C GLN A 263 26.35 39.95 -36.66
N LYS A 264 26.23 40.39 -35.40
CA LYS A 264 25.75 39.60 -34.31
C LYS A 264 24.21 39.57 -34.31
N PHE A 265 23.64 38.45 -33.83
CA PHE A 265 22.20 38.41 -33.57
C PHE A 265 21.87 39.46 -32.50
N ALA A 266 20.94 40.37 -32.79
CA ALA A 266 20.47 41.34 -31.82
C ALA A 266 18.98 41.66 -32.08
N ARG A 267 18.15 41.54 -30.98
CA ARG A 267 16.70 41.75 -31.07
C ARG A 267 16.20 42.49 -29.83
N LYS A 268 15.62 43.68 -30.03
CA LYS A 268 14.93 44.41 -28.96
C LYS A 268 13.71 43.61 -28.46
N LEU A 269 13.60 43.46 -27.15
CA LEU A 269 12.50 42.77 -26.53
C LEU A 269 11.28 43.70 -26.42
N LYS A 270 10.07 43.12 -26.41
CA LYS A 270 8.81 43.85 -26.28
C LYS A 270 8.49 44.11 -24.81
N VAL A 271 9.32 44.90 -24.16
CA VAL A 271 9.17 45.36 -22.77
C VAL A 271 9.44 46.86 -22.71
N ASP A 272 8.82 47.52 -21.73
CA ASP A 272 8.96 48.96 -21.48
C ASP A 272 9.78 49.25 -20.21
N THR A 273 10.37 48.23 -19.63
CA THR A 273 11.08 48.26 -18.37
C THR A 273 12.43 47.56 -18.52
N ALA A 274 13.48 48.19 -17.98
CA ALA A 274 14.83 47.59 -17.98
C ALA A 274 15.00 46.69 -16.75
N TYR A 275 14.43 45.51 -16.80
CA TYR A 275 14.58 44.53 -15.71
C TYR A 275 16.04 44.17 -15.52
N HIS A 276 16.38 43.77 -14.27
CA HIS A 276 17.72 43.32 -13.90
C HIS A 276 18.81 44.38 -14.20
N SER A 277 18.48 45.67 -13.99
CA SER A 277 19.39 46.80 -14.16
C SER A 277 19.21 47.81 -13.02
N ALA A 278 20.03 48.85 -13.05
CA ALA A 278 19.95 49.98 -12.11
C ALA A 278 18.55 50.61 -12.06
N HIS A 279 17.75 50.50 -13.14
CA HIS A 279 16.37 50.98 -13.19
C HIS A 279 15.46 50.29 -12.13
N MET A 280 15.81 49.10 -11.69
CA MET A 280 15.01 48.35 -10.70
C MET A 280 15.31 48.74 -9.26
N GLN A 281 16.36 49.53 -8.99
CA GLN A 281 16.70 49.94 -7.62
C GLN A 281 15.58 50.68 -6.90
N PRO A 282 14.79 51.60 -7.54
CA PRO A 282 13.65 52.26 -6.89
C PRO A 282 12.52 51.30 -6.49
N CYS A 283 12.51 50.06 -7.04
CA CYS A 283 11.53 49.05 -6.73
C CYS A 283 11.92 48.24 -5.46
N ALA A 284 13.22 48.18 -5.12
CA ALA A 284 13.79 47.25 -4.13
C ALA A 284 13.17 47.41 -2.73
N GLU A 285 13.26 48.63 -2.15
CA GLU A 285 12.76 48.85 -0.77
C GLU A 285 11.23 48.71 -0.69
N PRO A 286 10.42 49.31 -1.60
CA PRO A 286 8.98 49.11 -1.57
C PRO A 286 8.54 47.66 -1.73
N TYR A 287 9.27 46.86 -2.53
CA TYR A 287 8.98 45.44 -2.70
C TYR A 287 9.31 44.65 -1.40
N LEU A 288 10.48 44.91 -0.80
CA LEU A 288 10.86 44.31 0.47
C LEU A 288 9.85 44.63 1.58
N GLU A 289 9.40 45.90 1.65
CA GLU A 289 8.44 46.33 2.68
C GLU A 289 7.09 45.64 2.50
N SER A 290 6.61 45.56 1.24
CA SER A 290 5.36 44.83 0.96
C SER A 290 5.46 43.35 1.34
N MET A 291 6.59 42.70 1.09
CA MET A 291 6.78 41.28 1.50
C MET A 291 6.80 41.09 3.00
N LYS A 292 7.29 42.07 3.79
CA LYS A 292 7.22 42.01 5.25
C LYS A 292 5.78 42.05 5.77
N SER A 293 4.84 42.63 5.05
CA SER A 293 3.42 42.65 5.38
C SER A 293 2.74 41.31 5.11
N CYS A 294 3.34 40.42 4.32
CA CYS A 294 2.93 39.05 4.13
C CYS A 294 3.74 38.14 5.03
N THR A 295 3.08 37.29 5.80
CA THR A 295 3.76 36.23 6.54
C THR A 295 4.16 35.13 5.57
N VAL A 296 5.34 35.30 4.92
CA VAL A 296 5.85 34.27 4.00
C VAL A 296 6.37 33.11 4.83
N GLU A 297 5.68 32.01 4.82
CA GLU A 297 6.12 30.79 5.49
C GLU A 297 7.09 30.00 4.60
N LYS A 298 8.23 29.64 5.18
CA LYS A 298 9.24 28.82 4.51
C LYS A 298 9.10 27.37 4.95
N HIS A 299 9.09 26.48 4.00
CA HIS A 299 8.95 25.04 4.23
C HIS A 299 10.26 24.30 3.97
N ASP A 300 10.34 23.07 4.45
CA ASP A 300 11.44 22.19 4.08
C ASP A 300 11.24 21.64 2.66
N SER A 301 12.36 21.45 1.93
CA SER A 301 12.31 20.89 0.58
C SER A 301 11.61 19.53 0.54
N ASN A 302 10.87 19.29 -0.51
CA ASN A 302 10.21 18.01 -0.81
C ASN A 302 11.16 16.96 -1.43
N GLY A 303 12.46 17.20 -1.39
CA GLY A 303 13.49 16.35 -1.99
C GLY A 303 14.02 16.86 -3.34
N SER A 304 13.41 17.88 -3.93
CA SER A 304 13.92 18.55 -5.13
C SER A 304 14.94 19.64 -4.73
N ILE A 305 16.05 19.71 -5.44
CA ILE A 305 17.11 20.69 -5.18
C ILE A 305 16.90 21.90 -6.09
N TRP A 306 16.80 23.11 -5.53
CA TRP A 306 16.70 24.34 -6.30
C TRP A 306 18.05 25.01 -6.43
N PHE A 307 18.49 25.25 -7.69
CA PHE A 307 19.69 25.98 -8.05
C PHE A 307 19.34 27.40 -8.48
N SER A 308 19.98 28.37 -7.82
CA SER A 308 19.66 29.78 -7.99
C SER A 308 20.28 30.38 -9.23
N SER A 309 19.49 31.08 -10.03
CA SER A 309 19.97 31.96 -11.10
C SER A 309 20.36 33.36 -10.63
N VAL A 310 20.20 33.65 -9.32
CA VAL A 310 20.65 34.91 -8.69
C VAL A 310 22.03 34.75 -8.07
N MET A 311 22.32 33.56 -7.51
CA MET A 311 23.55 33.25 -6.74
C MET A 311 24.43 32.22 -7.47
N GLU A 312 24.68 32.43 -8.76
CA GLU A 312 25.62 31.62 -9.56
C GLU A 312 25.45 30.11 -9.44
N GLY A 313 24.22 29.61 -9.37
CA GLY A 313 23.96 28.18 -9.27
C GLY A 313 24.09 27.59 -7.89
N VAL A 314 24.15 28.42 -6.84
CA VAL A 314 24.14 27.94 -5.45
C VAL A 314 22.79 27.27 -5.14
N GLN A 315 22.85 26.16 -4.40
CA GLN A 315 21.65 25.48 -3.91
C GLN A 315 20.92 26.32 -2.85
N ILE A 316 19.62 26.52 -3.03
CA ILE A 316 18.78 27.25 -2.09
C ILE A 316 18.06 26.28 -1.14
N SER A 317 18.17 26.58 0.14
CA SER A 317 17.47 25.89 1.22
C SER A 317 16.55 26.86 1.98
N LYS A 318 15.75 26.33 2.89
CA LYS A 318 14.91 27.10 3.81
C LYS A 318 15.71 28.17 4.58
N ASP A 319 16.92 27.84 4.99
CA ASP A 319 17.76 28.72 5.82
C ASP A 319 18.40 29.85 5.00
N THR A 320 18.68 29.61 3.73
CA THR A 320 19.29 30.60 2.82
C THR A 320 18.25 31.49 2.12
N LEU A 321 16.98 31.05 2.04
CA LEU A 321 15.89 31.80 1.42
C LEU A 321 15.41 32.93 2.35
N THR A 322 15.64 34.18 1.95
CA THR A 322 15.21 35.37 2.69
C THR A 322 14.29 36.23 1.82
N GLU A 323 13.58 37.18 2.42
CA GLU A 323 12.76 38.14 1.69
C GLU A 323 13.64 38.99 0.75
N LYS A 324 14.87 39.28 1.14
CA LYS A 324 15.88 39.97 0.34
C LYS A 324 16.23 39.21 -0.94
N TYR A 325 16.18 37.85 -0.91
CA TYR A 325 16.44 37.03 -2.09
C TYR A 325 15.54 37.44 -3.28
N TRP A 326 14.27 37.72 -3.01
CA TRP A 326 13.30 38.10 -4.06
C TRP A 326 13.55 39.52 -4.61
N VAL A 327 14.09 40.38 -3.78
CA VAL A 327 14.57 41.73 -4.24
C VAL A 327 15.81 41.56 -5.12
N ASP A 328 16.78 40.77 -4.68
CA ASP A 328 17.99 40.46 -5.44
C ASP A 328 17.64 39.76 -6.77
N ASN A 329 16.66 38.87 -6.77
CA ASN A 329 16.12 38.26 -8.00
C ASN A 329 15.53 39.28 -8.98
N MET A 330 14.91 40.34 -8.50
CA MET A 330 14.32 41.36 -9.34
C MET A 330 15.38 42.34 -9.91
N CYS A 331 16.42 42.64 -9.13
CA CYS A 331 17.36 43.73 -9.41
C CYS A 331 18.66 43.23 -10.07
N ASN A 332 19.14 42.02 -9.71
CA ASN A 332 20.45 41.53 -10.13
C ASN A 332 20.38 40.77 -11.46
N THR A 333 21.53 40.56 -12.10
CA THR A 333 21.68 39.75 -13.32
C THR A 333 21.18 38.31 -13.10
N VAL A 334 20.43 37.80 -14.05
CA VAL A 334 19.98 36.40 -14.08
C VAL A 334 21.10 35.52 -14.63
N LEU A 335 21.68 34.69 -13.80
CA LEU A 335 22.78 33.76 -14.15
C LEU A 335 22.20 32.35 -14.46
N PHE A 336 21.33 32.30 -15.48
CA PHE A 336 20.57 31.10 -15.82
C PHE A 336 21.49 29.94 -16.26
N SER A 337 22.49 30.23 -17.12
CA SER A 337 23.45 29.20 -17.56
C SER A 337 24.21 28.60 -16.38
N SER A 338 24.67 29.41 -15.40
CA SER A 338 25.35 28.94 -14.21
C SER A 338 24.44 28.00 -13.38
N ALA A 339 23.17 28.37 -13.20
CA ALA A 339 22.20 27.54 -12.47
C ALA A 339 21.95 26.18 -13.14
N VAL A 340 21.81 26.18 -14.48
CA VAL A 340 21.67 24.93 -15.25
C VAL A 340 22.95 24.09 -15.16
N SER A 341 24.13 24.75 -15.28
CA SER A 341 25.42 24.07 -15.18
C SER A 341 25.63 23.41 -13.80
N SER A 342 25.33 24.14 -12.70
CA SER A 342 25.41 23.57 -11.36
C SER A 342 24.46 22.38 -11.20
N ALA A 343 23.22 22.50 -11.68
CA ALA A 343 22.27 21.38 -11.65
C ALA A 343 22.80 20.14 -12.41
N MET A 344 23.38 20.33 -13.59
CA MET A 344 23.96 19.25 -14.39
C MET A 344 25.16 18.60 -13.70
N LEU A 345 26.06 19.40 -13.10
CA LEU A 345 27.29 18.91 -12.46
C LEU A 345 27.01 18.20 -11.14
N GLU A 346 26.06 18.71 -10.34
CA GLU A 346 25.82 18.19 -8.99
C GLU A 346 24.76 17.08 -8.94
N CYS A 347 23.74 17.14 -9.80
CA CYS A 347 22.61 16.20 -9.80
C CYS A 347 22.56 15.29 -11.04
N GLY A 348 23.25 15.65 -12.11
CA GLY A 348 23.23 14.90 -13.37
C GLY A 348 23.88 13.50 -13.27
N PRO A 349 23.86 12.72 -14.36
CA PRO A 349 23.11 13.02 -15.58
C PRO A 349 21.60 12.97 -15.36
N PHE A 350 20.85 13.81 -16.09
CA PHE A 350 19.39 13.78 -16.10
C PHE A 350 18.88 12.94 -17.25
N ASP A 351 17.75 12.28 -17.07
CA ASP A 351 17.08 11.48 -18.09
C ASP A 351 16.27 12.36 -19.05
N ILE A 352 15.63 13.41 -18.53
CA ILE A 352 14.86 14.40 -19.29
C ILE A 352 14.94 15.78 -18.64
N ALA A 353 14.70 16.82 -19.45
CA ALA A 353 14.39 18.17 -18.98
C ALA A 353 12.94 18.52 -19.34
N LEU A 354 12.25 19.13 -18.38
CA LEU A 354 10.86 19.56 -18.51
C LEU A 354 10.73 21.05 -18.23
N GLU A 355 10.23 21.81 -19.22
CA GLU A 355 10.00 23.23 -19.05
C GLU A 355 8.57 23.50 -18.59
N ILE A 356 8.45 24.15 -17.42
CA ILE A 356 7.19 24.46 -16.76
C ILE A 356 6.89 25.94 -16.92
N GLY A 357 5.85 26.24 -17.67
CA GLY A 357 5.40 27.60 -17.93
C GLY A 357 4.42 27.67 -19.11
N PRO A 358 3.92 28.84 -19.41
CA PRO A 358 2.90 29.02 -20.47
C PRO A 358 3.42 28.81 -21.89
N HIS A 359 4.73 28.76 -22.10
CA HIS A 359 5.38 28.56 -23.42
C HIS A 359 6.83 28.16 -23.26
N ALA A 360 7.36 27.36 -24.17
CA ALA A 360 8.78 26.99 -24.24
C ALA A 360 9.66 28.19 -24.67
N ALA A 361 10.11 28.97 -23.70
CA ALA A 361 10.93 30.13 -23.92
C ALA A 361 12.43 29.89 -23.67
N LEU A 362 12.76 28.85 -22.90
CA LEU A 362 14.12 28.56 -22.40
C LEU A 362 14.77 27.35 -23.08
N LYS A 363 14.05 26.65 -23.96
CA LYS A 363 14.56 25.44 -24.64
C LYS A 363 15.93 25.65 -25.27
N GLY A 364 16.08 26.71 -26.10
CA GLY A 364 17.34 27.00 -26.80
C GLY A 364 18.52 27.23 -25.82
N PRO A 365 18.44 28.18 -24.92
CA PRO A 365 19.51 28.45 -23.95
C PRO A 365 19.82 27.25 -23.05
N ALA A 366 18.79 26.55 -22.57
CA ALA A 366 18.99 25.39 -21.66
C ALA A 366 19.67 24.22 -22.39
N THR A 367 19.22 23.88 -23.61
CA THR A 367 19.87 22.84 -24.43
C THR A 367 21.30 23.21 -24.77
N ALA A 368 21.58 24.47 -25.12
CA ALA A 368 22.95 24.89 -25.39
C ALA A 368 23.88 24.69 -24.20
N THR A 369 23.44 25.09 -23.00
CA THR A 369 24.22 24.92 -21.77
C THR A 369 24.39 23.43 -21.42
N ILE A 370 23.35 22.58 -21.59
CA ILE A 370 23.42 21.15 -21.32
C ILE A 370 24.41 20.46 -22.28
N GLU A 371 24.38 20.78 -23.56
CA GLU A 371 25.24 20.20 -24.60
C GLU A 371 26.72 20.60 -24.43
N GLU A 372 27.01 21.75 -23.84
CA GLU A 372 28.38 22.14 -23.47
C GLU A 372 28.99 21.25 -22.37
N LEU A 373 28.16 20.68 -21.50
CA LEU A 373 28.60 19.87 -20.36
C LEU A 373 28.57 18.37 -20.62
N GLY A 374 27.87 17.94 -21.65
CA GLY A 374 27.74 16.52 -21.95
C GLY A 374 26.77 16.22 -23.09
N PRO A 375 26.35 14.97 -23.25
CA PRO A 375 25.37 14.64 -24.29
C PRO A 375 24.04 15.34 -23.99
N GLY A 376 23.40 15.81 -25.07
CA GLY A 376 22.06 16.41 -24.97
C GLY A 376 21.05 15.46 -24.35
N ILE A 377 20.16 16.00 -23.57
CA ILE A 377 19.08 15.25 -22.92
C ILE A 377 17.73 15.55 -23.59
N PRO A 378 16.80 14.60 -23.64
CA PRO A 378 15.47 14.84 -24.17
C PRO A 378 14.76 16.00 -23.45
N TYR A 379 14.16 16.93 -24.21
CA TYR A 379 13.59 18.17 -23.68
C TYR A 379 12.16 18.38 -24.17
N THR A 380 11.23 18.67 -23.27
CA THR A 380 9.86 19.05 -23.61
C THR A 380 9.33 20.15 -22.72
N SER A 381 8.21 20.77 -23.10
CA SER A 381 7.51 21.79 -22.31
C SER A 381 6.07 21.36 -22.00
N CYS A 382 5.50 21.90 -20.94
CA CYS A 382 4.13 21.58 -20.53
C CYS A 382 3.08 22.28 -21.42
N LEU A 383 3.33 23.52 -21.85
CA LEU A 383 2.40 24.29 -22.69
C LEU A 383 3.14 24.95 -23.84
N THR A 384 2.38 25.26 -24.88
CA THR A 384 2.85 25.98 -26.06
C THR A 384 1.85 27.08 -26.42
N ARG A 385 2.38 28.28 -26.75
CA ARG A 385 1.57 29.44 -27.12
C ARG A 385 0.58 29.15 -28.24
N ASP A 386 -0.67 29.59 -28.07
CA ASP A 386 -1.75 29.49 -29.04
C ASP A 386 -2.15 28.02 -29.37
N LYS A 387 -1.74 27.04 -28.54
CA LYS A 387 -2.18 25.65 -28.68
C LYS A 387 -3.14 25.26 -27.55
N ASN A 388 -3.75 24.08 -27.66
CA ASN A 388 -4.66 23.55 -26.63
C ASN A 388 -3.87 23.11 -25.40
N ASP A 389 -4.16 23.68 -24.24
CA ASP A 389 -3.47 23.41 -22.98
C ASP A 389 -3.54 21.93 -22.57
N ILE A 390 -4.68 21.28 -22.80
CA ILE A 390 -4.89 19.86 -22.42
C ILE A 390 -4.07 18.95 -23.32
N ASP A 391 -4.05 19.23 -24.64
CA ASP A 391 -3.28 18.43 -25.60
C ASP A 391 -1.78 18.60 -25.37
N GLU A 392 -1.29 19.82 -25.10
CA GLU A 392 0.13 20.06 -24.82
C GLU A 392 0.57 19.39 -23.50
N LEU A 393 -0.21 19.54 -22.43
CA LEU A 393 0.06 18.86 -21.16
C LEU A 393 0.04 17.33 -21.31
N SER A 394 -0.95 16.80 -22.05
CA SER A 394 -1.02 15.36 -22.34
C SER A 394 0.18 14.88 -23.17
N SER A 395 0.66 15.73 -24.10
CA SER A 395 1.86 15.46 -24.90
C SER A 395 3.12 15.44 -24.02
N ALA A 396 3.23 16.35 -23.05
CA ALA A 396 4.33 16.35 -22.08
C ALA A 396 4.32 15.09 -21.22
N LEU A 397 3.15 14.67 -20.71
CA LEU A 397 2.99 13.43 -19.95
C LEU A 397 3.31 12.19 -20.81
N GLY A 398 2.84 12.18 -22.06
CA GLY A 398 3.19 11.14 -23.04
C GLY A 398 4.69 11.09 -23.35
N PHE A 399 5.36 12.24 -23.43
CA PHE A 399 6.80 12.34 -23.58
C PHE A 399 7.54 11.73 -22.36
N ILE A 400 7.13 12.08 -21.15
CA ILE A 400 7.70 11.52 -19.91
C ILE A 400 7.54 10.01 -19.91
N TRP A 401 6.32 9.50 -20.19
CA TRP A 401 6.04 8.07 -20.27
C TRP A 401 6.88 7.36 -21.34
N THR A 402 7.04 7.99 -22.50
CA THR A 402 7.82 7.42 -23.61
C THR A 402 9.30 7.26 -23.25
N HIS A 403 9.88 8.24 -22.53
CA HIS A 403 11.30 8.24 -22.17
C HIS A 403 11.60 7.45 -20.90
N LEU A 404 10.74 7.57 -19.86
CA LEU A 404 11.04 7.01 -18.54
C LEU A 404 10.32 5.69 -18.25
N GLY A 405 9.27 5.35 -19.00
CA GLY A 405 8.50 4.13 -18.80
C GLY A 405 7.19 4.32 -18.07
N PHE A 406 6.42 3.24 -17.98
CA PHE A 406 5.02 3.30 -17.53
C PHE A 406 4.86 3.58 -16.03
N ASP A 407 5.81 3.18 -15.20
CA ASP A 407 5.75 3.40 -13.74
C ASP A 407 5.96 4.87 -13.35
N ASN A 408 6.44 5.70 -14.29
CA ASN A 408 6.82 7.07 -14.02
C ASN A 408 5.73 8.12 -14.35
N VAL A 409 4.55 7.68 -14.82
CA VAL A 409 3.38 8.55 -15.04
C VAL A 409 2.09 7.85 -14.66
N ASN A 410 1.43 8.34 -13.64
CA ASN A 410 0.12 7.88 -13.21
C ASN A 410 -1.00 8.61 -13.98
N PHE A 411 -1.32 8.13 -15.19
CA PHE A 411 -2.38 8.71 -16.02
C PHE A 411 -3.76 8.66 -15.36
N ASP A 412 -4.02 7.64 -14.51
CA ASP A 412 -5.28 7.50 -13.81
C ASP A 412 -5.50 8.61 -12.77
N ALA A 413 -4.45 9.03 -12.10
CA ALA A 413 -4.51 10.14 -11.16
C ALA A 413 -4.75 11.46 -11.89
N VAL A 414 -4.06 11.68 -13.01
CA VAL A 414 -4.24 12.87 -13.84
C VAL A 414 -5.65 12.94 -14.43
N ASP A 415 -6.15 11.83 -14.96
CA ASP A 415 -7.48 11.76 -15.56
C ASP A 415 -8.58 12.05 -14.52
N ARG A 416 -8.47 11.50 -13.31
CA ARG A 416 -9.37 11.83 -12.19
C ARG A 416 -9.29 13.30 -11.80
N LEU A 417 -8.08 13.83 -11.73
CA LEU A 417 -7.83 15.21 -11.34
C LEU A 417 -8.44 16.21 -12.36
N LEU A 418 -8.26 15.94 -13.65
CA LEU A 418 -8.72 16.82 -14.71
C LEU A 418 -10.21 16.66 -15.00
N SER A 419 -10.72 15.44 -15.10
CA SER A 419 -12.11 15.19 -15.45
C SER A 419 -13.09 15.26 -14.28
N GLY A 420 -12.61 15.02 -13.05
CA GLY A 420 -13.46 14.91 -11.86
C GLY A 420 -14.40 13.67 -11.89
N ILE A 421 -14.22 12.77 -12.84
CA ILE A 421 -15.09 11.61 -13.05
C ILE A 421 -14.33 10.35 -12.61
N ASP A 422 -14.83 9.73 -11.57
CA ASP A 422 -14.39 8.39 -11.13
C ASP A 422 -15.19 7.32 -11.89
N GLY A 423 -15.00 7.26 -13.21
CA GLY A 423 -15.75 6.34 -14.08
C GLY A 423 -15.09 4.98 -14.21
N THR A 424 -15.91 3.91 -14.15
CA THR A 424 -15.48 2.56 -14.53
C THR A 424 -14.96 2.56 -15.98
N ARG A 425 -13.76 2.02 -16.17
CA ARG A 425 -13.14 1.83 -17.47
C ARG A 425 -13.27 0.37 -17.87
N SER A 426 -13.50 0.13 -19.16
CA SER A 426 -13.61 -1.22 -19.68
C SER A 426 -12.33 -1.63 -20.40
N VAL A 427 -11.84 -2.83 -20.11
CA VAL A 427 -10.74 -3.42 -20.86
C VAL A 427 -11.24 -3.82 -22.24
N LEU A 428 -10.55 -3.38 -23.27
CA LEU A 428 -10.81 -3.84 -24.65
C LEU A 428 -9.96 -5.12 -24.88
N THR A 429 -10.65 -6.26 -24.91
CA THR A 429 -10.00 -7.58 -25.05
C THR A 429 -9.76 -8.00 -26.51
N ASP A 430 -10.40 -7.32 -27.43
CA ASP A 430 -10.39 -7.57 -28.88
C ASP A 430 -9.36 -6.73 -29.66
N LEU A 431 -8.53 -5.94 -28.99
CA LEU A 431 -7.47 -5.17 -29.64
C LEU A 431 -6.47 -6.09 -30.36
N PRO A 432 -5.95 -5.70 -31.55
CA PRO A 432 -4.97 -6.47 -32.28
C PRO A 432 -3.77 -6.87 -31.39
N ALA A 433 -3.33 -8.09 -31.52
CA ALA A 433 -2.10 -8.55 -30.88
C ALA A 433 -0.87 -7.83 -31.47
N TYR A 434 0.23 -7.81 -30.71
CA TYR A 434 1.50 -7.32 -31.23
C TYR A 434 1.94 -8.23 -32.41
N PRO A 435 2.30 -7.68 -33.58
CA PRO A 435 2.66 -8.47 -34.75
C PRO A 435 4.09 -9.00 -34.63
N PHE A 436 4.29 -10.01 -33.78
CA PHE A 436 5.57 -10.69 -33.68
C PHE A 436 5.93 -11.40 -34.98
N ASP A 437 7.20 -11.42 -35.29
CA ASP A 437 7.72 -12.29 -36.37
C ASP A 437 7.69 -13.75 -35.90
N HIS A 438 6.76 -14.52 -36.45
CA HIS A 438 6.61 -15.95 -36.17
C HIS A 438 7.40 -16.86 -37.13
N GLN A 439 8.17 -16.30 -38.06
CA GLN A 439 8.96 -17.11 -39.01
C GLN A 439 10.15 -17.82 -38.34
N ARG A 440 10.62 -17.27 -37.23
CA ARG A 440 11.68 -17.87 -36.40
C ARG A 440 11.18 -18.21 -35.00
N THR A 441 11.35 -19.47 -34.65
CA THR A 441 11.11 -19.92 -33.28
C THR A 441 12.39 -19.69 -32.47
N TYR A 442 12.42 -18.60 -31.68
CA TYR A 442 13.55 -18.29 -30.80
C TYR A 442 13.50 -19.04 -29.48
N TRP A 443 12.37 -19.61 -29.19
CA TRP A 443 12.14 -20.31 -27.94
C TRP A 443 11.80 -21.77 -28.20
N THR A 444 12.65 -22.66 -27.73
CA THR A 444 12.35 -24.08 -27.63
C THR A 444 12.07 -24.37 -26.14
N GLY A 445 10.81 -24.43 -25.80
CA GLY A 445 10.42 -24.77 -24.43
C GLY A 445 10.82 -26.19 -24.08
N SER A 446 11.37 -26.38 -22.87
CA SER A 446 11.52 -27.72 -22.33
C SER A 446 10.15 -28.38 -22.15
N ARG A 447 10.09 -29.70 -22.01
CA ARG A 447 8.87 -30.45 -21.66
C ARG A 447 8.19 -29.83 -20.46
N VAL A 448 8.93 -29.45 -19.43
CA VAL A 448 8.47 -28.82 -18.23
C VAL A 448 7.82 -27.46 -18.51
N SER A 449 8.52 -26.58 -19.23
CA SER A 449 8.01 -25.26 -19.63
C SER A 449 6.73 -25.37 -20.48
N SER A 450 6.67 -26.33 -21.38
CA SER A 450 5.51 -26.59 -22.24
C SER A 450 4.30 -27.01 -21.41
N HIS A 451 4.53 -27.89 -20.43
CA HIS A 451 3.48 -28.35 -19.52
C HIS A 451 2.88 -27.19 -18.70
N TYR A 452 3.73 -26.31 -18.14
CA TYR A 452 3.24 -25.13 -17.41
C TYR A 452 2.47 -24.15 -18.29
N LYS A 453 2.89 -23.92 -19.53
CA LYS A 453 2.22 -23.02 -20.47
C LYS A 453 0.86 -23.51 -20.94
N HIS A 454 0.73 -24.81 -21.16
CA HIS A 454 -0.47 -25.43 -21.71
C HIS A 454 -1.33 -26.14 -20.66
N ARG A 455 -1.10 -25.84 -19.37
CA ARG A 455 -1.89 -26.40 -18.29
C ARG A 455 -3.35 -26.02 -18.44
N GLN A 456 -4.23 -27.02 -18.44
CA GLN A 456 -5.67 -26.83 -18.42
C GLN A 456 -6.18 -26.74 -16.99
N GLY A 457 -6.97 -25.71 -16.66
CA GLY A 457 -7.57 -25.51 -15.36
C GLY A 457 -6.73 -24.74 -14.34
N ALA A 458 -7.39 -24.26 -13.29
CA ALA A 458 -6.77 -23.62 -12.14
C ALA A 458 -6.05 -24.64 -11.25
N PRO A 459 -5.01 -24.25 -10.48
CA PRO A 459 -4.44 -25.10 -9.45
C PRO A 459 -5.48 -25.50 -8.40
N ASN A 460 -5.39 -26.72 -7.89
CA ASN A 460 -6.22 -27.10 -6.74
C ASN A 460 -5.77 -26.31 -5.50
N PRO A 461 -6.68 -25.63 -4.78
CA PRO A 461 -6.29 -24.73 -3.71
C PRO A 461 -5.51 -25.39 -2.56
N ILE A 462 -5.79 -26.66 -2.23
CA ILE A 462 -5.09 -27.38 -1.14
C ILE A 462 -3.91 -28.21 -1.64
N LEU A 463 -4.04 -28.86 -2.82
CA LEU A 463 -3.02 -29.72 -3.38
C LEU A 463 -1.97 -28.92 -4.20
N GLY A 464 -2.39 -27.84 -4.85
CA GLY A 464 -1.53 -27.01 -5.67
C GLY A 464 -1.41 -27.46 -7.12
N THR A 465 -0.21 -27.33 -7.66
CA THR A 465 0.10 -27.56 -9.06
C THR A 465 0.91 -28.83 -9.24
N LEU A 466 0.52 -29.68 -10.20
CA LEU A 466 1.30 -30.85 -10.58
C LEU A 466 2.65 -30.43 -11.16
N CYS A 467 3.74 -30.91 -10.57
CA CYS A 467 5.11 -30.71 -11.03
C CYS A 467 5.39 -31.65 -12.20
N SER A 468 5.86 -31.10 -13.30
CA SER A 468 6.29 -31.92 -14.46
C SER A 468 7.74 -32.36 -14.39
N GLU A 469 8.50 -31.81 -13.39
CA GLU A 469 9.87 -32.24 -13.12
C GLU A 469 9.86 -33.59 -12.41
N GLY A 470 10.51 -34.58 -13.01
CA GLY A 470 10.55 -35.91 -12.42
C GLY A 470 9.25 -36.71 -12.47
N ALA A 471 8.15 -36.15 -12.98
CA ALA A 471 6.90 -36.91 -13.12
C ALA A 471 7.03 -38.02 -14.12
N THR A 472 6.71 -39.25 -13.67
CA THR A 472 6.58 -40.48 -14.49
C THR A 472 5.13 -40.95 -14.45
N SER A 473 4.81 -42.04 -15.13
CA SER A 473 3.49 -42.65 -15.00
C SER A 473 3.26 -43.31 -13.63
N ARG A 474 4.34 -43.50 -12.84
CA ARG A 474 4.27 -44.14 -11.53
C ARG A 474 4.55 -43.19 -10.36
N ASP A 475 5.13 -42.01 -10.61
CA ASP A 475 5.51 -41.07 -9.59
C ASP A 475 5.08 -39.65 -10.00
N MET A 476 4.31 -39.01 -9.18
CA MET A 476 3.78 -37.67 -9.40
C MET A 476 3.99 -36.82 -8.16
N GLN A 477 4.15 -35.52 -8.36
CA GLN A 477 4.33 -34.59 -7.27
C GLN A 477 3.56 -33.32 -7.54
N TRP A 478 2.90 -32.80 -6.52
CA TRP A 478 2.26 -31.49 -6.53
C TRP A 478 2.99 -30.56 -5.58
N ARG A 479 3.03 -29.30 -5.93
CA ARG A 479 3.60 -28.24 -5.14
C ARG A 479 2.56 -27.17 -4.85
N ASN A 480 2.45 -26.76 -3.60
CA ASN A 480 1.58 -25.68 -3.17
C ASN A 480 2.30 -24.76 -2.19
N ILE A 481 1.76 -23.55 -2.01
CA ILE A 481 2.11 -22.65 -0.93
C ILE A 481 0.82 -22.38 -0.16
N LEU A 482 0.67 -23.04 0.98
CA LEU A 482 -0.50 -22.87 1.84
C LEU A 482 -0.41 -21.55 2.58
N ARG A 483 -1.49 -20.74 2.50
CA ARG A 483 -1.61 -19.46 3.19
C ARG A 483 -2.98 -19.35 3.85
N PRO A 484 -3.05 -19.12 5.19
CA PRO A 484 -4.34 -18.95 5.87
C PRO A 484 -5.18 -17.80 5.33
N LYS A 485 -4.55 -16.80 4.72
CA LYS A 485 -5.24 -15.68 4.08
C LYS A 485 -6.00 -16.08 2.81
N GLU A 486 -5.47 -17.06 2.06
CA GLU A 486 -6.08 -17.57 0.80
C GLU A 486 -7.03 -18.73 1.06
N ILE A 487 -6.76 -19.54 2.11
CA ILE A 487 -7.56 -20.68 2.53
C ILE A 487 -8.25 -20.29 3.83
N SER A 488 -9.35 -19.54 3.71
CA SER A 488 -10.02 -18.86 4.84
C SER A 488 -10.45 -19.78 5.98
N TRP A 489 -10.85 -21.02 5.67
CA TRP A 489 -11.27 -21.99 6.67
C TRP A 489 -10.15 -22.45 7.61
N LEU A 490 -8.86 -22.34 7.22
CA LEU A 490 -7.73 -22.66 8.11
C LEU A 490 -7.76 -21.87 9.42
N LYS A 491 -8.27 -20.64 9.39
CA LYS A 491 -8.41 -19.80 10.59
C LYS A 491 -9.34 -20.38 11.63
N GLY A 492 -10.24 -21.26 11.21
CA GLY A 492 -11.17 -21.96 12.07
C GLY A 492 -10.57 -23.16 12.82
N HIS A 493 -9.37 -23.61 12.42
CA HIS A 493 -8.69 -24.74 13.05
C HIS A 493 -7.44 -24.27 13.82
N LYS A 494 -7.64 -23.92 15.09
CA LYS A 494 -6.56 -23.46 15.98
C LYS A 494 -6.37 -24.44 17.14
N LEU A 495 -5.11 -24.69 17.46
CA LEU A 495 -4.69 -25.45 18.64
C LEU A 495 -3.79 -24.55 19.50
N GLN A 496 -4.18 -24.31 20.74
CA GLN A 496 -3.48 -23.41 21.69
C GLN A 496 -3.22 -22.02 21.08
N GLY A 497 -4.22 -21.46 20.36
CA GLY A 497 -4.17 -20.17 19.70
C GLY A 497 -3.43 -20.14 18.36
N GLN A 498 -2.69 -21.19 18.00
CA GLN A 498 -1.93 -21.29 16.74
C GLN A 498 -2.78 -21.92 15.64
N ILE A 499 -2.73 -21.35 14.42
CA ILE A 499 -3.38 -21.93 13.23
C ILE A 499 -2.62 -23.18 12.82
N VAL A 500 -3.33 -24.31 12.70
CA VAL A 500 -2.74 -25.62 12.35
C VAL A 500 -3.51 -26.23 11.20
N PHE A 501 -2.79 -26.78 10.21
CA PHE A 501 -3.41 -27.53 9.12
C PHE A 501 -4.01 -28.83 9.67
N PRO A 502 -5.31 -29.12 9.45
CA PRO A 502 -5.95 -30.29 10.02
C PRO A 502 -5.39 -31.59 9.43
N ALA A 503 -5.36 -32.66 10.22
CA ALA A 503 -4.93 -34.00 9.80
C ALA A 503 -5.74 -34.50 8.59
N THR A 504 -7.03 -34.22 8.57
CA THR A 504 -7.95 -34.54 7.48
C THR A 504 -7.66 -33.79 6.18
N GLY A 505 -6.91 -32.67 6.27
CA GLY A 505 -6.42 -31.97 5.09
C GLY A 505 -5.47 -32.82 4.23
N TYR A 506 -4.63 -33.66 4.86
CA TYR A 506 -3.77 -34.58 4.12
C TYR A 506 -4.58 -35.67 3.41
N VAL A 507 -5.66 -36.12 4.03
CA VAL A 507 -6.60 -37.08 3.42
C VAL A 507 -7.31 -36.45 2.23
N SER A 508 -7.78 -35.19 2.37
CA SER A 508 -8.38 -34.47 1.26
C SER A 508 -7.39 -34.24 0.11
N MET A 509 -6.13 -33.94 0.41
CA MET A 509 -5.08 -33.86 -0.62
C MET A 509 -4.91 -35.17 -1.37
N ALA A 510 -4.90 -36.31 -0.68
CA ALA A 510 -4.77 -37.63 -1.30
C ALA A 510 -5.97 -37.95 -2.21
N VAL A 511 -7.19 -37.63 -1.77
CA VAL A 511 -8.42 -37.81 -2.54
C VAL A 511 -8.40 -36.93 -3.79
N GLU A 512 -8.01 -35.66 -3.68
CA GLU A 512 -7.93 -34.74 -4.83
C GLU A 512 -6.83 -35.16 -5.84
N ALA A 513 -5.72 -35.68 -5.35
CA ALA A 513 -4.67 -36.23 -6.20
C ALA A 513 -5.17 -37.46 -6.99
N MET A 514 -5.87 -38.38 -6.33
CA MET A 514 -6.47 -39.55 -7.00
C MET A 514 -7.55 -39.15 -8.00
N LYS A 515 -8.38 -38.15 -7.69
CA LYS A 515 -9.34 -37.59 -8.66
C LYS A 515 -8.63 -37.04 -9.91
N THR A 516 -7.47 -36.43 -9.74
CA THR A 516 -6.65 -35.94 -10.85
C THR A 516 -6.14 -37.11 -11.70
N LEU A 517 -5.71 -38.21 -11.06
CA LEU A 517 -5.26 -39.41 -11.75
C LEU A 517 -6.38 -40.13 -12.50
N ALA A 518 -7.58 -40.16 -11.95
CA ALA A 518 -8.76 -40.77 -12.59
C ALA A 518 -9.19 -40.03 -13.86
N GLY A 519 -8.88 -38.73 -13.97
CA GLY A 519 -9.23 -37.91 -15.12
C GLY A 519 -10.74 -37.79 -15.33
N GLN A 520 -11.24 -38.40 -16.40
CA GLN A 520 -12.67 -38.42 -16.78
C GLN A 520 -13.38 -39.72 -16.37
N SER A 521 -12.68 -40.66 -15.73
CA SER A 521 -13.27 -41.92 -15.30
C SER A 521 -14.24 -41.72 -14.14
N GLU A 522 -15.32 -42.50 -14.14
CA GLU A 522 -16.29 -42.48 -13.03
C GLU A 522 -15.69 -43.15 -11.79
N ILE A 523 -15.89 -42.51 -10.62
CA ILE A 523 -15.28 -42.92 -9.35
C ILE A 523 -16.38 -43.46 -8.46
N ASN A 524 -16.22 -44.70 -8.03
CA ASN A 524 -17.16 -45.37 -7.17
C ASN A 524 -16.82 -45.21 -5.67
N LEU A 525 -15.52 -45.38 -5.30
CA LEU A 525 -15.12 -45.39 -3.90
C LEU A 525 -13.67 -44.95 -3.75
N PHE A 526 -13.38 -44.13 -2.74
CA PHE A 526 -12.03 -43.88 -2.24
C PHE A 526 -11.76 -44.68 -0.97
N LYS A 527 -10.59 -45.27 -0.87
CA LYS A 527 -10.06 -45.86 0.37
C LYS A 527 -8.69 -45.30 0.65
N VAL A 528 -8.51 -44.74 1.81
CA VAL A 528 -7.20 -44.25 2.31
C VAL A 528 -6.81 -45.14 3.52
N HIS A 529 -5.63 -45.73 3.46
CA HIS A 529 -5.15 -46.67 4.45
C HIS A 529 -3.85 -46.22 5.10
N ASP A 530 -3.63 -46.65 6.34
CA ASP A 530 -2.38 -46.50 7.06
C ASP A 530 -1.88 -45.06 7.06
N VAL A 531 -2.76 -44.13 7.36
CA VAL A 531 -2.43 -42.69 7.39
C VAL A 531 -1.63 -42.42 8.68
N GLU A 532 -0.33 -42.22 8.53
CA GLU A 532 0.55 -41.82 9.60
C GLU A 532 0.75 -40.28 9.55
N ILE A 533 0.52 -39.61 10.65
CA ILE A 533 0.69 -38.17 10.80
C ILE A 533 1.86 -37.93 11.73
N SER A 534 3.02 -37.59 11.16
CA SER A 534 4.28 -37.44 11.88
C SER A 534 4.50 -36.04 12.44
N ARG A 535 3.94 -35.02 11.76
CA ARG A 535 4.13 -33.60 12.11
C ARG A 535 2.99 -32.74 11.59
N ALA A 536 2.54 -31.80 12.42
CA ALA A 536 1.58 -30.77 11.99
C ALA A 536 2.26 -29.65 11.18
N ILE A 537 1.55 -29.06 10.23
CA ILE A 537 1.89 -27.79 9.61
C ILE A 537 1.22 -26.69 10.44
N ALA A 538 2.02 -25.80 11.02
CA ALA A 538 1.55 -24.71 11.86
C ALA A 538 1.93 -23.35 11.23
N PHE A 539 1.09 -22.35 11.44
CA PHE A 539 1.27 -20.99 10.94
C PHE A 539 1.32 -20.02 12.12
N ASN A 540 2.28 -19.11 12.12
CA ASN A 540 2.43 -18.14 13.22
C ASN A 540 1.33 -17.08 13.20
N ASP A 541 0.92 -16.65 11.99
CA ASP A 541 -0.18 -15.69 11.78
C ASP A 541 -0.89 -15.95 10.43
N GLU A 542 -1.89 -15.11 10.12
CA GLU A 542 -2.66 -15.20 8.87
C GLU A 542 -1.85 -14.87 7.61
N GLY A 543 -0.76 -14.13 7.74
CA GLY A 543 0.13 -13.73 6.65
C GLY A 543 1.22 -14.73 6.35
N ASP A 544 1.39 -15.72 7.23
CA ASP A 544 2.41 -16.77 7.09
C ASP A 544 2.13 -17.70 5.90
N SER A 545 3.16 -18.36 5.43
CA SER A 545 3.07 -19.29 4.30
C SER A 545 3.98 -20.50 4.49
N VAL A 546 3.49 -21.66 4.11
CA VAL A 546 4.26 -22.91 4.15
C VAL A 546 4.19 -23.57 2.78
N GLU A 547 5.36 -23.85 2.21
CA GLU A 547 5.43 -24.63 0.98
C GLU A 547 5.16 -26.10 1.30
N THR A 548 4.29 -26.74 0.50
CA THR A 548 4.02 -28.17 0.60
C THR A 548 4.37 -28.91 -0.68
N LEU A 549 4.96 -30.08 -0.53
CA LEU A 549 5.19 -31.04 -1.59
C LEU A 549 4.36 -32.28 -1.29
N PHE A 550 3.38 -32.56 -2.14
CA PHE A 550 2.56 -33.75 -2.05
C PHE A 550 2.99 -34.73 -3.14
N SER A 551 3.44 -35.91 -2.78
CA SER A 551 3.91 -36.92 -3.71
C SER A 551 2.98 -38.14 -3.74
N MET A 552 2.75 -38.66 -4.92
CA MET A 552 2.16 -39.99 -5.17
C MET A 552 3.23 -40.84 -5.83
N SER A 553 3.48 -42.00 -5.25
CA SER A 553 4.47 -42.96 -5.72
C SER A 553 3.86 -44.35 -5.87
N SER A 554 4.55 -45.21 -6.58
CA SER A 554 4.09 -46.58 -6.81
C SER A 554 2.70 -46.65 -7.43
N VAL A 555 2.36 -45.70 -8.31
CA VAL A 555 1.04 -45.63 -8.95
C VAL A 555 0.85 -46.86 -9.86
N GLU A 556 -0.18 -47.61 -9.55
CA GLU A 556 -0.63 -48.75 -10.39
C GLU A 556 -2.08 -48.49 -10.81
N SER A 557 -2.36 -48.59 -12.09
CA SER A 557 -3.66 -48.35 -12.67
C SER A 557 -4.10 -49.54 -13.50
N THR A 558 -5.30 -50.02 -13.20
CA THR A 558 -6.03 -51.00 -13.98
C THR A 558 -7.36 -50.37 -14.47
N ASP A 559 -8.13 -51.10 -15.25
CA ASP A 559 -9.46 -50.62 -15.71
C ASP A 559 -10.48 -50.46 -14.54
N GLU A 560 -10.24 -51.15 -13.43
CA GLU A 560 -11.16 -51.17 -12.29
C GLU A 560 -10.65 -50.36 -11.09
N MET A 561 -9.35 -50.12 -11.00
CA MET A 561 -8.75 -49.61 -9.78
C MET A 561 -7.44 -48.87 -10.02
N ILE A 562 -7.23 -47.79 -9.24
CA ILE A 562 -5.94 -47.09 -9.14
C ILE A 562 -5.46 -47.17 -7.69
N THR A 563 -4.19 -47.54 -7.49
CA THR A 563 -3.56 -47.56 -6.17
C THR A 563 -2.29 -46.70 -6.17
N ALA A 564 -1.99 -46.09 -5.04
CA ALA A 564 -0.75 -45.35 -4.88
C ALA A 564 -0.38 -45.21 -3.38
N GLU A 565 0.90 -44.96 -3.13
CA GLU A 565 1.38 -44.46 -1.86
C GLU A 565 1.47 -42.94 -1.94
N PHE A 566 1.11 -42.24 -0.85
CA PHE A 566 1.26 -40.80 -0.79
C PHE A 566 2.13 -40.36 0.38
N ALA A 567 2.80 -39.21 0.20
CA ALA A 567 3.51 -38.52 1.27
C ALA A 567 3.39 -37.00 1.09
N CYS A 568 3.16 -36.31 2.20
CA CYS A 568 3.13 -34.85 2.24
C CYS A 568 4.30 -34.33 3.03
N TYR A 569 5.02 -33.37 2.46
CA TYR A 569 6.16 -32.69 3.09
C TYR A 569 5.89 -31.22 3.19
N SER A 570 6.43 -30.55 4.22
CA SER A 570 6.43 -29.11 4.36
C SER A 570 7.85 -28.53 4.36
N ILE A 571 7.99 -27.32 3.80
CA ILE A 571 9.21 -26.54 3.78
C ILE A 571 8.87 -25.16 4.34
N VAL A 572 9.49 -24.78 5.46
CA VAL A 572 9.15 -23.56 6.21
C VAL A 572 10.03 -22.36 5.76
N SER A 573 11.26 -22.63 5.32
CA SER A 573 12.18 -21.58 4.83
C SER A 573 12.99 -22.11 3.65
N GLN A 574 13.56 -21.19 2.84
CA GLN A 574 14.32 -21.53 1.63
C GLN A 574 15.51 -22.47 1.88
N ASP A 575 16.11 -22.37 3.08
CA ASP A 575 17.28 -23.17 3.46
C ASP A 575 16.93 -24.42 4.27
N SER A 576 15.63 -24.68 4.54
CA SER A 576 15.21 -25.84 5.34
C SER A 576 14.99 -27.10 4.48
N ALA A 577 15.36 -28.25 5.03
CA ALA A 577 15.02 -29.53 4.43
C ALA A 577 13.49 -29.77 4.47
N ALA A 578 12.98 -30.47 3.47
CA ALA A 578 11.58 -30.92 3.46
C ALA A 578 11.33 -31.88 4.64
N LEU A 579 10.30 -31.60 5.43
CA LEU A 579 9.92 -32.36 6.62
C LEU A 579 8.67 -33.18 6.32
N LEU A 580 8.71 -34.48 6.57
CA LEU A 580 7.57 -35.37 6.41
C LEU A 580 6.47 -35.00 7.42
N ASN A 581 5.28 -34.72 6.91
CA ASN A 581 4.10 -34.39 7.71
C ASN A 581 3.14 -35.58 7.83
N ALA A 582 2.80 -36.17 6.67
CA ALA A 582 1.90 -37.31 6.64
C ALA A 582 2.27 -38.26 5.47
N LYS A 583 1.96 -39.53 5.62
CA LYS A 583 2.06 -40.55 4.57
C LYS A 583 0.94 -41.58 4.72
N GLY A 584 0.69 -42.33 3.67
CA GLY A 584 -0.29 -43.42 3.67
C GLY A 584 -0.43 -44.06 2.31
N ARG A 585 -1.41 -44.91 2.17
CA ARG A 585 -1.78 -45.55 0.90
C ARG A 585 -3.18 -45.14 0.51
N VAL A 586 -3.42 -44.98 -0.77
CA VAL A 586 -4.74 -44.63 -1.31
C VAL A 586 -5.10 -45.53 -2.46
N LEU A 587 -6.35 -45.91 -2.48
CA LEU A 587 -6.93 -46.80 -3.46
C LEU A 587 -8.24 -46.17 -3.98
N LEU A 588 -8.42 -46.19 -5.28
CA LEU A 588 -9.59 -45.67 -5.97
C LEU A 588 -10.24 -46.77 -6.78
N HIS A 589 -11.52 -47.01 -6.56
CA HIS A 589 -12.32 -47.90 -7.38
C HIS A 589 -12.99 -47.11 -8.53
N LEU A 590 -12.82 -47.58 -9.75
CA LEU A 590 -13.36 -46.99 -10.96
C LEU A 590 -14.65 -47.74 -11.36
N ALA A 591 -15.78 -47.15 -11.09
CA ALA A 591 -17.12 -47.60 -11.49
C ALA A 591 -18.12 -46.48 -11.25
N ILE A 592 -19.37 -46.67 -11.66
CA ILE A 592 -20.44 -45.71 -11.37
C ILE A 592 -20.72 -45.68 -9.85
N ALA A 593 -20.69 -44.48 -9.28
CA ALA A 593 -21.01 -44.30 -7.87
C ALA A 593 -22.48 -44.60 -7.57
N THR A 594 -22.74 -45.36 -6.51
CA THR A 594 -24.11 -45.67 -6.04
C THR A 594 -24.26 -45.31 -4.56
N PRO A 595 -25.46 -44.98 -4.09
CA PRO A 595 -25.66 -44.57 -2.71
C PRO A 595 -25.45 -45.68 -1.69
N ASP A 596 -25.64 -46.95 -2.09
CA ASP A 596 -25.66 -48.14 -1.22
C ASP A 596 -24.35 -48.93 -1.18
N ILE A 597 -23.25 -48.34 -1.64
CA ILE A 597 -21.95 -49.03 -1.72
C ILE A 597 -21.36 -49.33 -0.34
N LEU A 598 -21.67 -48.49 0.65
CA LEU A 598 -21.28 -48.74 2.04
C LEU A 598 -22.48 -49.22 2.85
N PRO A 599 -22.33 -50.25 3.67
CA PRO A 599 -23.42 -50.80 4.44
C PRO A 599 -23.91 -49.78 5.48
N ALA A 600 -25.24 -49.63 5.58
CA ALA A 600 -25.84 -48.90 6.68
C ALA A 600 -25.65 -49.70 7.97
N TYR A 601 -25.28 -49.00 9.04
CA TYR A 601 -25.13 -49.67 10.34
C TYR A 601 -26.51 -49.78 11.02
N PRO A 602 -26.87 -50.91 11.62
CA PRO A 602 -28.07 -51.02 12.44
C PRO A 602 -27.87 -50.19 13.70
N SER A 603 -28.70 -49.19 13.93
CA SER A 603 -28.63 -48.40 15.19
C SER A 603 -29.12 -49.25 16.35
N ASP A 604 -28.24 -49.57 17.27
CA ASP A 604 -28.66 -50.17 18.55
C ASP A 604 -29.32 -49.08 19.41
N SER A 605 -30.39 -49.40 20.08
CA SER A 605 -31.08 -48.49 21.02
C SER A 605 -30.36 -48.47 22.36
N PHE A 606 -29.47 -47.51 22.58
CA PHE A 606 -28.83 -47.26 23.86
C PHE A 606 -29.60 -46.26 24.71
N ASN A 607 -29.46 -46.32 26.04
CA ASN A 607 -29.86 -45.24 26.90
C ASN A 607 -28.87 -44.07 26.78
N LEU A 608 -29.16 -43.10 25.94
CA LEU A 608 -28.25 -42.00 25.64
C LEU A 608 -28.53 -40.78 26.53
N VAL A 609 -27.46 -40.14 26.96
CA VAL A 609 -27.49 -38.86 27.68
C VAL A 609 -27.22 -37.73 26.69
N LYS A 610 -28.06 -36.70 26.69
CA LYS A 610 -27.87 -35.52 25.88
C LYS A 610 -26.71 -34.67 26.43
N VAL A 611 -25.86 -34.17 25.54
CA VAL A 611 -24.80 -33.20 25.85
C VAL A 611 -25.17 -31.90 25.19
N ASP A 612 -25.00 -30.79 25.89
CA ASP A 612 -25.16 -29.45 25.32
C ASP A 612 -23.99 -29.13 24.39
N ASP A 613 -24.30 -28.77 23.16
CA ASP A 613 -23.30 -28.55 22.10
C ASP A 613 -22.36 -27.38 22.46
N SER A 614 -22.89 -26.32 23.09
CA SER A 614 -22.09 -25.16 23.50
C SER A 614 -21.14 -25.53 24.66
N HIS A 615 -21.62 -26.41 25.57
CA HIS A 615 -20.81 -26.90 26.68
C HIS A 615 -19.70 -27.85 26.20
N PHE A 616 -19.95 -28.63 25.16
CA PHE A 616 -18.96 -29.47 24.51
C PHE A 616 -17.81 -28.64 23.96
N TYR A 617 -18.11 -27.64 23.11
CA TYR A 617 -17.07 -26.78 22.54
C TYR A 617 -16.37 -25.88 23.57
N ALA A 618 -17.09 -25.40 24.57
CA ALA A 618 -16.48 -24.68 25.69
C ALA A 618 -15.48 -25.53 26.48
N ASN A 619 -15.75 -26.82 26.64
CA ASN A 619 -14.81 -27.74 27.28
C ASN A 619 -13.58 -27.99 26.39
N LEU A 620 -13.75 -28.18 25.09
CA LEU A 620 -12.65 -28.32 24.15
C LEU A 620 -11.76 -27.07 24.15
N SER A 621 -12.34 -25.88 24.16
CA SER A 621 -11.58 -24.62 24.19
C SER A 621 -10.74 -24.47 25.45
N LYS A 622 -11.23 -24.95 26.64
CA LYS A 622 -10.46 -24.92 27.88
C LYS A 622 -9.15 -25.73 27.83
N ILE A 623 -9.11 -26.77 27.03
CA ILE A 623 -7.93 -27.66 26.89
C ILE A 623 -7.07 -27.30 25.66
N GLY A 624 -7.48 -26.23 24.89
CA GLY A 624 -6.68 -25.66 23.82
C GLY A 624 -7.15 -25.96 22.40
N TYR A 625 -8.39 -26.46 22.20
CA TYR A 625 -8.99 -26.56 20.87
C TYR A 625 -9.81 -25.31 20.58
N ASP A 626 -9.22 -24.37 19.89
CA ASP A 626 -9.87 -23.09 19.56
C ASP A 626 -10.55 -23.19 18.18
N TYR A 627 -11.53 -24.08 18.08
CA TYR A 627 -12.30 -24.28 16.86
C TYR A 627 -13.28 -23.14 16.60
N SER A 628 -13.43 -22.79 15.34
CA SER A 628 -14.50 -21.91 14.84
C SER A 628 -14.97 -22.41 13.47
N SER A 629 -16.02 -21.82 12.90
CA SER A 629 -16.53 -22.25 11.59
C SER A 629 -15.40 -22.37 10.55
N PRO A 630 -15.34 -23.44 9.74
CA PRO A 630 -16.30 -24.55 9.61
C PRO A 630 -16.04 -25.76 10.53
N PHE A 631 -15.22 -25.67 11.57
CA PHE A 631 -14.82 -26.76 12.45
C PHE A 631 -15.67 -26.91 13.72
N GLN A 632 -16.73 -26.16 13.87
CA GLN A 632 -17.71 -26.27 14.96
C GLN A 632 -19.02 -26.87 14.48
N GLY A 633 -18.96 -28.02 13.80
CA GLY A 633 -20.10 -28.64 13.15
C GLY A 633 -20.82 -29.74 13.95
N VAL A 634 -20.31 -30.20 15.09
CA VAL A 634 -20.97 -31.25 15.88
C VAL A 634 -22.15 -30.66 16.65
N THR A 635 -23.32 -31.21 16.44
CA THR A 635 -24.58 -30.74 17.06
C THR A 635 -25.47 -31.92 17.48
N HIS A 636 -26.45 -31.65 18.35
CA HIS A 636 -27.41 -32.66 18.84
C HIS A 636 -26.74 -33.88 19.43
N ILE A 637 -25.67 -33.67 20.23
CA ILE A 637 -24.84 -34.73 20.81
C ILE A 637 -25.64 -35.54 21.81
N HIS A 638 -25.66 -36.87 21.61
CA HIS A 638 -26.15 -37.85 22.54
C HIS A 638 -25.08 -38.92 22.78
N ARG A 639 -24.83 -39.30 23.98
CA ARG A 639 -23.75 -40.23 24.32
C ARG A 639 -24.09 -41.25 25.41
N HIS A 640 -23.30 -42.27 25.44
CA HIS A 640 -23.12 -43.27 26.47
C HIS A 640 -21.60 -43.47 26.61
N PRO A 641 -21.06 -44.06 27.69
CA PRO A 641 -19.64 -44.37 27.76
C PRO A 641 -19.15 -45.12 26.51
N ASP A 642 -18.10 -44.55 25.87
CA ASP A 642 -17.44 -45.08 24.69
C ASP A 642 -18.30 -45.12 23.39
N TYR A 643 -19.43 -44.37 23.35
CA TYR A 643 -20.29 -44.21 22.22
C TYR A 643 -20.89 -42.80 22.15
N SER A 644 -20.99 -42.23 20.93
CA SER A 644 -21.73 -40.99 20.71
C SER A 644 -22.42 -40.99 19.36
N THR A 645 -23.53 -40.29 19.26
CA THR A 645 -24.30 -40.03 18.04
C THR A 645 -24.88 -38.64 18.06
N GLY A 646 -25.20 -38.11 16.90
CA GLY A 646 -25.73 -36.76 16.72
C GLY A 646 -25.68 -36.32 15.27
N LEU A 647 -25.54 -35.04 15.05
CA LEU A 647 -25.46 -34.47 13.73
C LEU A 647 -24.13 -33.73 13.52
N ILE A 648 -23.59 -33.85 12.33
CA ILE A 648 -22.52 -32.99 11.81
C ILE A 648 -23.15 -32.05 10.80
N GLN A 649 -22.93 -30.76 10.98
CA GLN A 649 -23.33 -29.72 10.05
C GLN A 649 -22.11 -29.31 9.21
N ASP A 650 -22.19 -29.45 7.89
CA ASP A 650 -21.21 -28.91 6.98
C ASP A 650 -21.38 -27.38 6.90
N GLN A 651 -20.39 -26.67 7.43
CA GLN A 651 -20.32 -25.21 7.47
C GLN A 651 -19.37 -24.64 6.41
N SER A 652 -18.92 -25.45 5.45
CA SER A 652 -18.13 -24.99 4.31
C SER A 652 -18.94 -24.02 3.43
N GLY A 653 -18.31 -23.01 2.88
CA GLY A 653 -19.10 -21.93 2.32
C GLY A 653 -18.53 -21.10 1.18
N SER A 654 -17.37 -21.42 0.60
CA SER A 654 -16.86 -20.67 -0.54
C SER A 654 -16.96 -21.47 -1.85
N GLU A 655 -17.18 -20.76 -2.97
CA GLU A 655 -17.43 -21.36 -4.31
C GLU A 655 -16.39 -22.42 -4.74
N TRP A 656 -15.14 -22.27 -4.39
CA TRP A 656 -14.10 -23.24 -4.74
C TRP A 656 -14.08 -24.46 -3.81
N GLU A 657 -14.56 -24.33 -2.58
CA GLU A 657 -14.62 -25.42 -1.60
C GLU A 657 -15.62 -26.50 -2.03
N ASP A 658 -16.69 -26.09 -2.74
CA ASP A 658 -17.68 -26.99 -3.32
C ASP A 658 -17.09 -27.91 -4.42
N ASN A 659 -15.90 -27.62 -4.94
CA ASN A 659 -15.21 -28.48 -5.91
C ASN A 659 -14.38 -29.59 -5.26
N LEU A 660 -14.15 -29.54 -3.94
CA LEU A 660 -13.48 -30.61 -3.22
C LEU A 660 -14.38 -31.83 -3.14
N VAL A 661 -13.82 -33.03 -3.30
CA VAL A 661 -14.57 -34.28 -3.12
C VAL A 661 -15.12 -34.39 -1.70
N PHE A 662 -14.26 -34.11 -0.71
CA PHE A 662 -14.63 -33.98 0.70
C PHE A 662 -13.88 -32.83 1.35
N HIS A 663 -14.63 -31.95 1.99
CA HIS A 663 -14.05 -30.79 2.68
C HIS A 663 -13.33 -31.24 3.95
N PRO A 664 -12.08 -30.78 4.22
CA PRO A 664 -11.34 -31.14 5.43
C PRO A 664 -12.10 -30.86 6.73
N GLY A 665 -12.87 -29.77 6.80
CA GLY A 665 -13.65 -29.40 7.97
C GLY A 665 -14.71 -30.42 8.35
N VAL A 666 -15.38 -31.04 7.37
CA VAL A 666 -16.40 -32.10 7.63
C VAL A 666 -15.72 -33.35 8.20
N LEU A 667 -14.59 -33.77 7.62
CA LEU A 667 -13.84 -34.92 8.10
C LEU A 667 -13.21 -34.67 9.46
N ASP A 668 -12.76 -33.45 9.74
CA ASP A 668 -12.23 -33.09 11.05
C ASP A 668 -13.32 -33.03 12.11
N THR A 669 -14.48 -32.46 11.77
CA THR A 669 -15.65 -32.48 12.64
C THR A 669 -16.08 -33.92 12.96
N ALA A 670 -15.93 -34.86 12.03
CA ALA A 670 -16.15 -36.27 12.29
C ALA A 670 -15.15 -36.81 13.35
N LEU A 671 -13.85 -36.49 13.25
CA LEU A 671 -12.86 -36.87 14.25
C LEU A 671 -13.16 -36.29 15.64
N GLN A 672 -13.73 -35.09 15.74
CA GLN A 672 -14.11 -34.45 16.99
C GLN A 672 -15.19 -35.25 17.75
N THR A 673 -16.02 -36.04 17.06
CA THR A 673 -17.05 -36.87 17.67
C THR A 673 -16.46 -37.96 18.57
N ALA A 674 -15.17 -38.32 18.36
CA ALA A 674 -14.44 -39.21 19.24
C ALA A 674 -14.29 -38.61 20.66
N PHE A 675 -14.12 -37.31 20.77
CA PHE A 675 -14.07 -36.64 22.08
C PHE A 675 -15.43 -36.69 22.79
N ALA A 676 -16.53 -36.56 22.03
CA ALA A 676 -17.88 -36.68 22.59
C ALA A 676 -18.17 -38.09 23.06
N ALA A 677 -17.71 -39.13 22.36
CA ALA A 677 -17.82 -40.52 22.79
C ALA A 677 -16.94 -40.85 24.02
N TRP A 678 -15.68 -40.30 24.03
CA TRP A 678 -14.72 -40.56 25.08
C TRP A 678 -15.05 -39.90 26.42
N SER A 679 -15.43 -38.60 26.39
CA SER A 679 -15.54 -37.76 27.60
C SER A 679 -16.86 -37.03 27.64
N PHE A 680 -17.50 -36.97 28.79
CA PHE A 680 -18.55 -35.98 29.07
C PHE A 680 -17.90 -34.65 29.49
N PRO A 681 -18.38 -33.50 29.04
CA PRO A 681 -17.80 -32.22 29.45
C PRO A 681 -17.67 -32.08 30.97
N GLY A 682 -16.44 -31.99 31.47
CA GLY A 682 -16.13 -31.85 32.89
C GLY A 682 -15.91 -33.17 33.64
N ASP A 683 -15.94 -34.35 33.00
CA ASP A 683 -15.67 -35.66 33.66
C ASP A 683 -14.17 -35.91 33.88
N GLY A 684 -13.30 -35.08 33.29
CA GLY A 684 -11.84 -35.17 33.43
C GLY A 684 -11.17 -36.27 32.59
N ARG A 685 -11.90 -37.09 31.86
CA ARG A 685 -11.30 -38.09 30.95
C ARG A 685 -10.51 -37.45 29.83
N LEU A 686 -11.00 -36.33 29.23
CA LEU A 686 -10.29 -35.54 28.26
C LEU A 686 -9.55 -34.38 28.97
N TRP A 687 -8.42 -34.73 29.56
CA TRP A 687 -7.61 -33.83 30.38
C TRP A 687 -6.52 -33.05 29.61
N SER A 688 -6.19 -33.45 28.40
CA SER A 688 -5.16 -32.85 27.53
C SER A 688 -5.65 -32.79 26.10
N LEU A 689 -5.04 -31.93 25.34
CA LEU A 689 -5.20 -31.88 23.89
C LEU A 689 -4.70 -33.19 23.29
N HIS A 690 -5.54 -33.94 22.57
CA HIS A 690 -5.20 -35.15 21.84
C HIS A 690 -5.14 -34.87 20.35
N ILE A 691 -4.08 -35.28 19.70
CA ILE A 691 -3.83 -35.10 18.28
C ILE A 691 -3.91 -36.44 17.54
N PRO A 692 -4.50 -36.48 16.35
CA PRO A 692 -4.50 -37.65 15.52
C PRO A 692 -3.09 -37.96 15.01
N THR A 693 -2.61 -39.18 15.22
CA THR A 693 -1.29 -39.63 14.76
C THR A 693 -1.35 -40.77 13.77
N TYR A 694 -2.44 -41.53 13.77
CA TYR A 694 -2.64 -42.66 12.88
C TYR A 694 -4.13 -42.88 12.59
N ILE A 695 -4.46 -43.23 11.34
CA ILE A 695 -5.78 -43.71 10.96
C ILE A 695 -5.62 -44.97 10.12
N SER A 696 -6.23 -46.05 10.55
CA SER A 696 -6.10 -47.35 9.88
C SER A 696 -6.76 -47.37 8.50
N SER A 697 -7.98 -46.88 8.42
CA SER A 697 -8.74 -46.85 7.16
C SER A 697 -9.75 -45.69 7.13
N ILE A 698 -9.87 -45.04 5.97
CA ILE A 698 -10.94 -44.09 5.67
C ILE A 698 -11.55 -44.51 4.34
N THR A 699 -12.84 -44.80 4.36
CA THR A 699 -13.58 -45.16 3.16
C THR A 699 -14.61 -44.05 2.86
N LEU A 700 -14.61 -43.54 1.63
CA LEU A 700 -15.38 -42.40 1.22
C LEU A 700 -16.21 -42.71 -0.03
N ASN A 701 -17.54 -42.52 0.03
CA ASN A 701 -18.44 -42.65 -1.11
C ASN A 701 -18.66 -41.32 -1.79
N PRO A 702 -18.10 -41.07 -2.99
CA PRO A 702 -18.20 -39.79 -3.69
C PRO A 702 -19.60 -39.45 -4.20
N TYR A 703 -20.56 -40.41 -4.23
CA TYR A 703 -21.94 -40.15 -4.56
C TYR A 703 -22.57 -39.05 -3.69
N PHE A 704 -22.14 -38.98 -2.43
CA PHE A 704 -22.56 -37.99 -1.45
C PHE A 704 -21.53 -36.84 -1.28
N SER A 705 -20.69 -36.60 -2.28
CA SER A 705 -19.82 -35.40 -2.34
C SER A 705 -20.67 -34.10 -2.15
N PRO A 706 -20.07 -32.96 -1.80
CA PRO A 706 -20.76 -31.82 -1.11
C PRO A 706 -22.13 -31.42 -1.64
N LEU A 707 -22.41 -31.67 -2.91
CA LEU A 707 -23.72 -31.44 -3.52
C LEU A 707 -24.78 -32.50 -3.13
N GLY A 708 -24.35 -33.66 -2.60
CA GLY A 708 -25.23 -34.80 -2.26
C GLY A 708 -25.82 -34.78 -0.85
N LEU A 709 -25.26 -33.97 0.08
CA LEU A 709 -25.80 -33.80 1.43
C LEU A 709 -27.12 -33.01 1.50
N GLY A 710 -27.66 -32.60 0.35
CA GLY A 710 -28.91 -31.88 0.22
C GLY A 710 -28.86 -30.44 0.75
N LYS A 711 -30.00 -29.73 0.67
CA LYS A 711 -30.13 -28.34 1.08
C LYS A 711 -29.76 -28.05 2.55
N GLN A 712 -29.80 -29.06 3.41
CA GLN A 712 -29.54 -28.89 4.84
C GLN A 712 -28.07 -29.06 5.22
N LYS A 713 -27.21 -29.55 4.32
CA LYS A 713 -25.76 -29.78 4.58
C LYS A 713 -25.50 -30.49 5.93
N THR A 714 -26.31 -31.49 6.29
CA THR A 714 -26.22 -32.23 7.57
C THR A 714 -25.97 -33.71 7.35
N ALA A 715 -25.17 -34.31 8.21
CA ALA A 715 -24.95 -35.76 8.27
C ALA A 715 -25.20 -36.23 9.68
N LYS A 716 -25.76 -37.44 9.84
CA LYS A 716 -25.82 -38.16 11.14
C LYS A 716 -24.49 -38.85 11.34
N TYR A 717 -24.02 -38.90 12.60
CA TYR A 717 -22.81 -39.66 12.93
C TYR A 717 -23.07 -40.72 14.02
N GLU A 718 -22.27 -41.76 13.98
CA GLU A 718 -22.08 -42.72 15.06
C GLU A 718 -20.57 -42.92 15.30
N THR A 719 -20.16 -42.88 16.55
CA THR A 719 -18.77 -43.04 16.96
C THR A 719 -18.62 -44.02 18.10
N PHE A 720 -17.72 -44.98 17.93
CA PHE A 720 -17.39 -46.01 18.88
C PHE A 720 -15.92 -45.88 19.33
N ILE A 721 -15.68 -45.92 20.62
CA ILE A 721 -14.31 -45.95 21.16
C ILE A 721 -13.84 -47.39 21.21
N ARG A 722 -12.64 -47.64 20.64
CA ARG A 722 -11.87 -48.85 20.74
C ARG A 722 -10.69 -48.56 21.65
N THR A 723 -10.70 -49.10 22.86
CA THR A 723 -9.62 -48.80 23.81
C THR A 723 -8.44 -49.77 23.58
N GLU A 724 -7.29 -49.23 23.16
CA GLU A 724 -6.07 -50.03 22.97
C GLU A 724 -5.01 -49.77 24.05
N GLY A 725 -5.26 -48.93 25.06
CA GLY A 725 -4.30 -48.64 26.12
C GLY A 725 -4.70 -47.50 27.02
N PRO A 726 -3.95 -47.28 28.13
CA PRO A 726 -4.35 -46.31 29.15
C PRO A 726 -4.21 -44.81 28.70
N SER A 727 -3.58 -44.53 27.58
CA SER A 727 -3.30 -43.15 27.16
C SER A 727 -3.67 -42.86 25.69
N THR A 728 -4.10 -43.84 24.91
CA THR A 728 -4.40 -43.69 23.49
C THR A 728 -5.89 -43.83 23.26
N LEU A 729 -6.51 -42.79 22.71
CA LEU A 729 -7.89 -42.83 22.24
C LEU A 729 -7.93 -43.39 20.83
N SER A 730 -8.58 -44.52 20.62
CA SER A 730 -8.85 -45.06 19.28
C SER A 730 -10.36 -45.10 19.03
N ALA A 731 -10.80 -44.68 17.88
CA ALA A 731 -12.22 -44.58 17.54
C ALA A 731 -12.52 -45.04 16.10
N ASP A 732 -13.72 -45.61 15.95
CA ASP A 732 -14.39 -45.82 14.69
C ASP A 732 -15.54 -44.83 14.54
N ILE A 733 -15.63 -44.18 13.37
CA ILE A 733 -16.58 -43.08 13.12
C ILE A 733 -17.28 -43.34 11.80
N HIS A 734 -18.59 -43.33 11.80
CA HIS A 734 -19.40 -43.52 10.63
C HIS A 734 -20.31 -42.31 10.41
N LEU A 735 -20.34 -41.80 9.16
CA LEU A 735 -21.27 -40.73 8.76
C LEU A 735 -22.34 -41.31 7.85
N TYR A 736 -23.55 -40.88 8.10
CA TYR A 736 -24.75 -41.30 7.38
C TYR A 736 -25.50 -40.12 6.82
N THR A 737 -26.25 -40.37 5.76
CA THR A 737 -27.27 -39.43 5.29
C THR A 737 -28.26 -39.08 6.41
N PRO A 738 -28.96 -37.93 6.36
CA PRO A 738 -29.85 -37.52 7.46
C PRO A 738 -30.97 -38.50 7.76
N ASP A 739 -31.40 -39.29 6.76
CA ASP A 739 -32.39 -40.40 6.91
C ASP A 739 -31.79 -41.68 7.53
N SER A 740 -30.48 -41.71 7.77
CA SER A 740 -29.73 -42.85 8.32
C SER A 740 -29.79 -44.14 7.45
N ILE A 741 -30.12 -44.00 6.17
CA ILE A 741 -30.20 -45.15 5.27
C ILE A 741 -28.84 -45.54 4.72
N ASN A 742 -28.06 -44.54 4.29
CA ASN A 742 -26.79 -44.78 3.60
C ASN A 742 -25.61 -44.24 4.42
N SER A 743 -24.56 -45.05 4.55
CA SER A 743 -23.26 -44.54 5.00
C SER A 743 -22.47 -43.98 3.84
N PHE A 744 -21.72 -42.90 4.07
CA PHE A 744 -20.90 -42.28 3.02
C PHE A 744 -19.45 -41.98 3.47
N VAL A 745 -19.18 -41.97 4.77
CA VAL A 745 -17.85 -41.90 5.36
C VAL A 745 -17.73 -42.95 6.45
N GLN A 746 -16.69 -43.75 6.38
CA GLN A 746 -16.30 -44.68 7.43
C GLN A 746 -14.83 -44.46 7.77
N ILE A 747 -14.54 -44.08 8.99
CA ILE A 747 -13.20 -43.91 9.54
C ILE A 747 -13.01 -45.01 10.58
N GLU A 748 -11.99 -45.83 10.42
CA GLU A 748 -11.71 -46.97 11.30
C GLU A 748 -10.31 -46.81 11.93
N GLY A 749 -10.22 -47.08 13.24
CA GLY A 749 -8.97 -47.07 13.98
C GLY A 749 -8.29 -45.69 13.98
N ALA A 750 -9.06 -44.60 14.13
CA ALA A 750 -8.49 -43.29 14.32
C ALA A 750 -7.85 -43.15 15.69
N SER A 751 -6.54 -43.09 15.72
CA SER A 751 -5.73 -43.06 16.96
C SER A 751 -5.33 -41.63 17.31
N LEU A 752 -5.78 -41.15 18.46
CA LEU A 752 -5.46 -39.85 18.99
C LEU A 752 -4.64 -39.98 20.26
N VAL A 753 -3.51 -39.27 20.32
CA VAL A 753 -2.58 -39.35 21.46
C VAL A 753 -2.53 -38.00 22.18
N PRO A 754 -2.33 -38.00 23.51
CA PRO A 754 -2.20 -36.77 24.27
C PRO A 754 -0.95 -36.00 23.83
N PHE A 755 -1.10 -34.71 23.64
CA PHE A 755 0.01 -33.79 23.24
C PHE A 755 1.05 -33.64 24.37
N SER A 756 0.59 -33.72 25.61
CA SER A 756 1.44 -33.65 26.80
C SER A 756 1.32 -34.96 27.61
N PRO A 757 2.39 -35.43 28.23
CA PRO A 757 2.32 -36.61 29.11
C PRO A 757 1.40 -36.33 30.31
N ALA A 758 0.77 -37.35 30.82
CA ALA A 758 -0.04 -37.28 32.05
C ALA A 758 0.81 -36.81 33.24
N SER A 759 0.30 -35.85 33.99
CA SER A 759 0.94 -35.34 35.19
C SER A 759 -0.05 -35.27 36.32
N ILE A 760 0.44 -35.28 37.56
CA ILE A 760 -0.39 -35.15 38.76
C ILE A 760 -1.19 -33.83 38.74
N ALA A 761 -0.66 -32.77 38.12
CA ALA A 761 -1.36 -31.50 38.00
C ALA A 761 -2.60 -31.57 37.07
N ASN A 762 -2.66 -32.56 36.17
CA ASN A 762 -3.77 -32.78 35.25
C ASN A 762 -4.74 -33.86 35.75
N ASP A 763 -4.46 -34.48 36.90
CA ASP A 763 -5.32 -35.48 37.48
C ASP A 763 -6.57 -34.83 38.10
N THR A 764 -7.72 -35.16 37.56
CA THR A 764 -8.98 -34.63 38.04
C THR A 764 -9.56 -35.63 39.05
N PRO A 765 -9.89 -35.21 40.28
CA PRO A 765 -10.47 -36.11 41.26
C PRO A 765 -11.77 -36.74 40.73
N LEU A 766 -11.78 -38.07 40.58
CA LEU A 766 -12.94 -38.83 40.10
C LEU A 766 -14.06 -38.94 41.13
N PHE A 767 -13.76 -38.65 42.40
CA PHE A 767 -14.72 -38.70 43.48
C PHE A 767 -15.01 -37.29 44.00
N SER A 768 -16.28 -36.94 44.09
CA SER A 768 -16.73 -35.73 44.72
C SER A 768 -17.53 -36.06 45.99
N SER A 769 -17.31 -35.34 47.04
CA SER A 769 -18.18 -35.34 48.19
C SER A 769 -19.01 -34.06 48.23
N PHE A 770 -20.28 -34.17 48.59
CA PHE A 770 -21.10 -33.01 48.84
C PHE A 770 -20.70 -32.41 50.19
N GLN A 771 -20.10 -31.23 50.16
CA GLN A 771 -19.91 -30.41 51.35
C GLN A 771 -20.99 -29.33 51.36
N TYR A 772 -21.89 -29.41 52.30
CA TYR A 772 -22.85 -28.35 52.51
C TYR A 772 -22.14 -27.16 53.16
N LYS A 773 -22.14 -26.06 52.49
CA LYS A 773 -21.65 -24.77 53.00
C LYS A 773 -22.77 -23.75 52.99
N VAL A 774 -22.64 -22.77 53.82
CA VAL A 774 -23.60 -21.66 53.86
C VAL A 774 -23.57 -20.97 52.48
N ALA A 775 -24.73 -20.85 51.86
CA ALA A 775 -24.88 -20.27 50.50
C ALA A 775 -24.53 -18.79 50.44
N SER A 776 -24.71 -18.10 51.52
CA SER A 776 -24.26 -16.72 51.73
C SER A 776 -23.74 -16.55 53.16
N PRO A 777 -22.64 -15.81 53.35
CA PRO A 777 -22.17 -15.55 54.73
C PRO A 777 -23.24 -14.83 55.53
N ASN A 778 -23.69 -15.50 56.58
CA ASN A 778 -24.54 -14.81 57.58
C ASN A 778 -23.65 -14.47 58.77
N GLY A 779 -23.33 -13.17 58.88
CA GLY A 779 -22.43 -12.67 59.91
C GLY A 779 -22.95 -12.87 61.31
N GLU A 780 -24.28 -12.84 61.54
CA GLU A 780 -24.91 -13.04 62.83
C GLU A 780 -24.81 -14.52 63.31
N LEU A 781 -25.01 -15.48 62.36
CA LEU A 781 -24.82 -16.91 62.63
C LEU A 781 -23.34 -17.26 62.80
N ALA A 782 -22.45 -16.65 62.10
CA ALA A 782 -21.01 -16.88 62.23
C ALA A 782 -20.46 -16.30 63.55
N ALA A 783 -21.02 -15.20 63.99
CA ALA A 783 -20.64 -14.59 65.26
C ALA A 783 -21.16 -15.33 66.50
N MET A 784 -22.09 -16.29 66.38
CA MET A 784 -22.69 -17.05 67.49
C MET A 784 -23.18 -16.17 68.66
N GLY A 785 -23.63 -14.93 68.37
CA GLY A 785 -24.05 -13.94 69.32
C GLY A 785 -22.93 -13.15 69.97
N GLU A 786 -21.70 -13.36 69.63
CA GLU A 786 -20.57 -12.52 70.03
C GLU A 786 -20.58 -11.23 69.19
N THR A 787 -20.54 -10.08 69.88
CA THR A 787 -20.34 -8.79 69.30
C THR A 787 -18.92 -8.35 69.53
N MET A 788 -18.29 -7.76 68.51
CA MET A 788 -16.96 -7.18 68.69
C MET A 788 -17.01 -6.12 69.80
N SER A 789 -16.08 -6.20 70.72
CA SER A 789 -15.92 -5.20 71.73
C SER A 789 -15.41 -3.88 71.11
N GLU A 790 -15.65 -2.73 71.80
CA GLU A 790 -15.06 -1.44 71.38
C GLU A 790 -13.55 -1.51 71.35
N TYR A 791 -12.93 -2.32 72.13
CA TYR A 791 -11.49 -2.63 72.10
C TYR A 791 -11.09 -3.32 70.81
N ASP A 792 -11.79 -4.34 70.39
CA ASP A 792 -11.51 -5.07 69.17
C ASP A 792 -11.68 -4.16 67.94
N VAL A 793 -12.72 -3.36 67.91
CA VAL A 793 -12.92 -2.38 66.82
C VAL A 793 -11.78 -1.36 66.77
N GLN A 794 -11.28 -0.94 67.96
CA GLN A 794 -10.14 -0.04 68.01
C GLN A 794 -8.83 -0.73 67.56
N VAL A 795 -8.62 -1.98 67.93
CA VAL A 795 -7.47 -2.76 67.46
C VAL A 795 -7.45 -2.89 65.94
N TYR A 796 -8.59 -3.20 65.32
CA TYR A 796 -8.65 -3.26 63.84
C TYR A 796 -8.36 -1.92 63.18
N ARG A 797 -8.86 -0.80 63.73
CA ARG A 797 -8.52 0.55 63.24
C ARG A 797 -7.04 0.88 63.42
N ASP A 798 -6.44 0.49 64.52
CA ASP A 798 -5.02 0.69 64.79
C ASP A 798 -4.17 -0.18 63.83
N ILE A 799 -4.59 -1.41 63.50
CA ILE A 799 -3.95 -2.29 62.55
C ILE A 799 -4.01 -1.65 61.10
N ASP A 800 -5.17 -1.19 60.67
CA ASP A 800 -5.35 -0.54 59.36
C ASP A 800 -4.47 0.73 59.27
N ARG A 801 -4.39 1.50 60.36
CA ARG A 801 -3.54 2.69 60.45
C ARG A 801 -2.04 2.35 60.39
N ILE A 802 -1.61 1.31 61.10
CA ILE A 802 -0.24 0.80 61.03
C ILE A 802 0.10 0.28 59.63
N ALA A 803 -0.80 -0.49 59.02
CA ALA A 803 -0.59 -1.01 57.65
C ALA A 803 -0.45 0.12 56.63
N TYR A 804 -1.31 1.13 56.73
CA TYR A 804 -1.22 2.30 55.85
C TYR A 804 0.10 3.06 55.99
N TRP A 805 0.60 3.25 57.21
CA TRP A 805 1.86 3.90 57.45
C TRP A 805 3.00 3.17 56.74
N TYR A 806 3.06 1.83 56.83
CA TYR A 806 4.06 1.04 56.13
C TYR A 806 3.92 1.12 54.62
N ILE A 807 2.71 1.12 54.07
CA ILE A 807 2.42 1.30 52.65
C ILE A 807 2.93 2.65 52.17
N ARG A 808 2.59 3.73 52.89
CA ARG A 808 3.07 5.07 52.58
C ARG A 808 4.58 5.20 52.71
N HIS A 809 5.16 4.62 53.77
CA HIS A 809 6.62 4.64 53.95
C HIS A 809 7.36 3.90 52.82
N ALA A 810 6.86 2.76 52.39
CA ALA A 810 7.41 2.03 51.27
C ALA A 810 7.32 2.85 49.97
N ALA A 811 6.17 3.44 49.67
CA ALA A 811 5.96 4.30 48.51
C ALA A 811 6.89 5.53 48.48
N GLN A 812 7.20 6.10 49.66
CA GLN A 812 8.05 7.30 49.77
C GLN A 812 9.56 6.99 49.87
N THR A 813 9.95 5.79 50.24
CA THR A 813 11.37 5.46 50.53
C THR A 813 12.09 4.85 49.35
N ILE A 814 11.37 4.15 48.45
CA ILE A 814 11.96 3.46 47.31
C ILE A 814 12.25 4.46 46.20
N LYS A 815 13.49 4.56 45.78
CA LYS A 815 13.91 5.49 44.75
C LYS A 815 13.52 5.00 43.36
N PRO A 816 13.26 5.91 42.39
CA PRO A 816 12.92 5.53 41.00
C PRO A 816 13.94 4.59 40.35
N GLU A 817 15.23 4.75 40.65
CA GLU A 817 16.32 3.92 40.14
C GLU A 817 16.27 2.47 40.68
N GLU A 818 15.73 2.28 41.89
CA GLU A 818 15.54 0.97 42.50
C GLU A 818 14.34 0.24 41.93
N ILE A 819 13.30 0.98 41.51
CA ILE A 819 12.08 0.44 40.92
C ILE A 819 12.37 -0.25 39.59
N GLU A 820 13.31 0.26 38.80
CA GLU A 820 13.64 -0.34 37.50
C GLU A 820 14.18 -1.77 37.63
N ASN A 821 14.88 -2.07 38.71
CA ASN A 821 15.50 -3.37 38.97
C ASN A 821 14.58 -4.38 39.70
N LEU A 822 13.37 -3.98 40.09
CA LEU A 822 12.45 -4.88 40.77
C LEU A 822 11.78 -5.87 39.80
N LEU A 823 11.45 -7.06 40.31
CA LEU A 823 10.63 -8.04 39.60
C LEU A 823 9.24 -7.46 39.29
N SER A 824 8.63 -7.90 38.21
CA SER A 824 7.36 -7.34 37.69
C SER A 824 6.24 -7.24 38.75
N HIS A 825 6.07 -8.26 39.58
CA HIS A 825 5.04 -8.27 40.62
C HIS A 825 5.28 -7.24 41.71
N PHE A 826 6.53 -6.92 42.08
CA PHE A 826 6.82 -5.83 43.03
C PHE A 826 6.56 -4.45 42.41
N LYS A 827 6.77 -4.28 41.12
CA LYS A 827 6.42 -3.03 40.41
C LYS A 827 4.89 -2.79 40.44
N HIS A 828 4.10 -3.87 40.31
CA HIS A 828 2.65 -3.77 40.43
C HIS A 828 2.21 -3.51 41.86
N TYR A 829 2.89 -4.12 42.83
CA TYR A 829 2.63 -3.87 44.24
C TYR A 829 2.91 -2.42 44.63
N LEU A 830 4.00 -1.83 44.18
CA LEU A 830 4.28 -0.42 44.41
C LEU A 830 3.24 0.51 43.77
N LYS A 831 2.78 0.23 42.57
CA LYS A 831 1.68 0.98 41.95
C LYS A 831 0.38 0.87 42.77
N TRP A 832 0.13 -0.27 43.38
CA TRP A 832 -0.97 -0.44 44.30
C TRP A 832 -0.77 0.36 45.59
N CYS A 833 0.45 0.40 46.15
CA CYS A 833 0.78 1.23 47.30
C CYS A 833 0.51 2.72 47.01
N ASP A 834 0.99 3.21 45.85
CA ASP A 834 0.75 4.60 45.40
C ASP A 834 -0.75 4.88 45.27
N HIS A 835 -1.53 3.98 44.72
CA HIS A 835 -2.97 4.09 44.59
C HIS A 835 -3.68 4.16 45.98
N ILE A 836 -3.28 3.34 46.94
CA ILE A 836 -3.81 3.39 48.31
C ILE A 836 -3.46 4.73 48.97
N VAL A 837 -2.24 5.23 48.82
CA VAL A 837 -1.81 6.52 49.34
C VAL A 837 -2.68 7.65 48.73
N GLU A 838 -2.92 7.60 47.42
CA GLU A 838 -3.77 8.59 46.75
C GLU A 838 -5.23 8.53 47.18
N MET A 839 -5.82 7.34 47.40
CA MET A 839 -7.18 7.18 47.92
C MET A 839 -7.33 7.75 49.33
N VAL A 840 -6.34 7.54 50.21
CA VAL A 840 -6.38 8.08 51.58
C VAL A 840 -6.25 9.60 51.56
N SER A 841 -5.35 10.13 50.72
CA SER A 841 -5.18 11.60 50.61
C SER A 841 -6.42 12.33 50.10
N ARG A 842 -7.22 11.66 49.26
CA ARG A 842 -8.52 12.16 48.76
C ARG A 842 -9.67 11.93 49.73
N GLY A 843 -9.44 11.21 50.82
CA GLY A 843 -10.51 10.82 51.79
C GLY A 843 -11.46 9.77 51.23
N GLU A 844 -11.07 9.05 50.18
CA GLU A 844 -11.89 8.03 49.50
C GLU A 844 -11.67 6.60 50.06
N HIS A 845 -10.64 6.41 50.92
CA HIS A 845 -10.37 5.09 51.47
C HIS A 845 -11.40 4.71 52.55
N PRO A 846 -12.03 3.50 52.44
CA PRO A 846 -13.16 3.14 53.27
C PRO A 846 -12.84 2.93 54.77
N LYS A 847 -11.56 2.71 55.13
CA LYS A 847 -11.15 2.33 56.49
C LYS A 847 -10.09 3.25 57.11
N VAL A 848 -9.33 3.99 56.29
CA VAL A 848 -8.24 4.84 56.78
C VAL A 848 -8.58 6.30 56.48
N SER A 849 -8.58 7.14 57.52
CA SER A 849 -8.83 8.57 57.37
C SER A 849 -7.57 9.30 56.88
N SER A 850 -7.77 10.39 56.15
CA SER A 850 -6.70 11.29 55.71
C SER A 850 -5.87 11.89 56.86
N GLU A 851 -6.40 11.89 58.09
CA GLU A 851 -5.64 12.30 59.28
C GLU A 851 -4.40 11.41 59.51
N CYS A 852 -4.45 10.15 59.07
CA CYS A 852 -3.31 9.21 59.19
C CYS A 852 -2.11 9.56 58.28
N GLU A 853 -2.23 10.52 57.40
CA GLU A 853 -1.10 11.02 56.59
C GLU A 853 -0.01 11.72 57.42
N THR A 854 -0.34 12.24 58.58
CA THR A 854 0.60 12.93 59.44
C THR A 854 1.30 12.02 60.45
N ASP A 855 0.94 10.72 60.49
CA ASP A 855 1.51 9.78 61.45
C ASP A 855 3.03 9.65 61.28
N THR A 856 3.72 9.79 62.40
CA THR A 856 5.17 9.61 62.51
C THR A 856 5.54 8.18 62.89
N ARG A 857 6.85 7.83 62.75
CA ARG A 857 7.35 6.52 63.19
C ARG A 857 7.16 6.28 64.70
N GLU A 858 7.17 7.36 65.52
CA GLU A 858 6.92 7.28 66.95
C GLU A 858 5.45 6.97 67.26
N ASP A 859 4.52 7.56 66.53
CA ASP A 859 3.09 7.32 66.68
C ASP A 859 2.76 5.85 66.34
N ILE A 860 3.32 5.29 65.28
CA ILE A 860 3.15 3.88 64.92
C ILE A 860 3.79 2.96 65.98
N ALA A 861 4.96 3.34 66.49
CA ALA A 861 5.61 2.53 67.55
C ALA A 861 4.81 2.50 68.86
N LYS A 862 4.00 3.55 69.15
CA LYS A 862 3.05 3.55 70.30
C LYS A 862 1.87 2.61 70.03
N LEU A 863 1.36 2.58 68.80
CA LEU A 863 0.24 1.70 68.45
C LEU A 863 0.65 0.24 68.45
N LEU A 864 1.90 -0.10 68.00
CA LEU A 864 2.44 -1.45 68.02
C LEU A 864 2.72 -2.00 69.48
N LYS A 865 2.76 -1.12 70.48
CA LYS A 865 2.96 -1.50 71.90
C LYS A 865 1.65 -1.70 72.67
N LYS A 866 0.50 -1.28 72.14
CA LYS A 866 -0.82 -1.56 72.65
C LYS A 866 -1.27 -3.00 72.30
#